data_2e4aab5c323c8069b19de012e1e22634
#
_entry.id   2e4aab5c323c8069b19de012e1e22634
#
_cell.length_a   1.000
_cell.length_b   1.000
_cell.length_c   1.000
_cell.angle_alpha   90.00
_cell.angle_beta   90.00
_cell.angle_gamma   90.00
#
_symmetry.space_group_name_H-M   'P 1'
#
loop_
_entity.id
_entity.type
_entity.pdbx_description
1 polymer ?
#
loop_
_entity_poly.entity_id
_entity_poly.type
_entity_poly.pdbx_seq_one_letter_code
_entity_poly.pdbx_strand_id
1 'polypeptide(L)'
;MSMNFDTRYVDVSTGDELRLSDYLAAAMLNWKLVTLVMLAVIALGTSYAYLATPTYKADAMIQVDEPANTNNANAGAKALQAAVPQLTETKTSTAAQIELLRSRLVIDDTVRRLHLDIDASPRVLPVVGKLVGNVFAMLNRPIPQGYLSRFAWGGEAIDVPLFDTPKELYDMKFTLVALERGAYELRDPNGLIVLTGQVGKEVSGATPQGPVTLKVDKLDGKPGVQFELQRFSTITTIDRLQQRLTVAETALQSGIIGVSLEGSNPKQIAAIVNNIANRYVEQDTQKRSAEAEHTLAFLEQQLPLVKKQLDEAEQRLSAFRNKQGSVDLSEESRLLLQQIVDNKTKLSDLQQQRAELSLRFTANHPSVQALDAQIASLTAAQTRLGKNVSTLPDTEQTALRYTRDVRSNSELYANLQNSAQQLRIAKAGQVGNVRIVDLAQPADDPVRPKRALVILISAGIGLVLGIIAAFVRKSLWGGVERPEDIERQLGTRVFAIVPRSTQQLRLQRQVGMRREGMHVLAAQAPEDAAVEGIRSLRTSLQLQLGEARNNVVMLTGSRPEAGKSFLSANLATLVASTRKRVLLIDGDMRRGDIHSHFGVRHTPGLSDVLMGANAMDVIVHDVLPGVDLIPKGSLPSHPAELLASDRLGEILGELKQLYDLVVIDTPPVLAVTDATVIGRHAGTSLLVVRHGKNQVQEIGETMKRLYHGGVHMKGVLLTDVPQSKVLMGSTYAGYYSYESIAE
;
A
#
# COMPACT_ATOMS: atom_id res chain seq x y z
N MET A 1 18.19 21.37 60.12
CA MET A 1 17.83 22.03 58.86
C MET A 1 16.67 21.24 58.23
N SER A 2 15.44 21.67 58.51
CA SER A 2 14.20 21.01 58.10
C SER A 2 14.02 21.17 56.59
N MET A 3 14.16 20.11 55.83
CA MET A 3 13.75 20.13 54.43
C MET A 3 12.23 20.14 54.36
N ASN A 4 11.67 21.28 54.00
CA ASN A 4 10.28 21.43 53.59
C ASN A 4 10.09 20.60 52.30
N PHE A 5 9.34 19.52 52.36
CA PHE A 5 8.74 18.93 51.19
C PHE A 5 7.56 19.82 50.74
N ASP A 6 7.89 20.80 49.90
CA ASP A 6 6.92 21.62 49.23
C ASP A 6 6.15 20.69 48.29
N THR A 7 4.87 20.53 48.51
CA THR A 7 3.92 19.79 47.69
C THR A 7 3.68 20.54 46.37
N ARG A 8 4.68 20.65 45.55
CA ARG A 8 4.50 20.95 44.12
C ARG A 8 4.24 19.61 43.42
N TYR A 9 2.98 19.36 43.11
CA TYR A 9 2.63 18.55 42.00
C TYR A 9 3.45 19.04 40.81
N VAL A 10 4.54 18.37 40.49
CA VAL A 10 5.24 18.60 39.23
C VAL A 10 4.32 17.99 38.16
N ASP A 11 3.63 18.88 37.52
CA ASP A 11 2.90 18.59 36.27
C ASP A 11 3.85 17.88 35.32
N VAL A 12 3.56 16.61 35.03
CA VAL A 12 4.31 15.77 34.08
C VAL A 12 3.96 16.19 32.67
N SER A 13 4.26 17.46 32.35
CA SER A 13 4.12 18.03 31.01
C SER A 13 5.34 18.88 30.67
N THR A 14 6.50 18.27 30.62
CA THR A 14 7.61 18.85 29.85
C THR A 14 8.13 17.75 28.94
N GLY A 15 7.94 17.98 27.65
CA GLY A 15 8.31 17.08 26.58
C GLY A 15 9.75 16.61 26.70
N ASP A 16 9.91 15.37 27.07
CA ASP A 16 11.11 14.61 26.72
C ASP A 16 11.15 14.61 25.19
N GLU A 17 12.06 15.37 24.60
CA GLU A 17 12.37 15.25 23.18
C GLU A 17 12.78 13.81 22.94
N LEU A 18 11.84 13.01 22.44
CA LEU A 18 12.04 11.61 22.11
C LEU A 18 13.16 11.52 21.05
N ARG A 19 14.36 11.18 21.48
CA ARG A 19 15.50 11.04 20.58
C ARG A 19 15.34 9.78 19.75
N LEU A 20 15.66 9.87 18.48
CA LEU A 20 15.64 8.72 17.55
C LEU A 20 16.38 7.49 18.12
N SER A 21 17.42 7.72 18.93
CA SER A 21 18.18 6.69 19.65
C SER A 21 17.32 5.83 20.58
N ASP A 22 16.25 6.39 21.18
CA ASP A 22 15.39 5.69 22.13
C ASP A 22 14.46 4.69 21.43
N TYR A 23 14.03 5.01 20.20
CA TYR A 23 13.27 4.09 19.34
C TYR A 23 14.15 2.93 18.86
N LEU A 24 15.37 3.22 18.44
CA LEU A 24 16.32 2.18 18.03
C LEU A 24 16.69 1.26 19.19
N ALA A 25 16.95 1.80 20.37
CA ALA A 25 17.23 1.02 21.57
C ALA A 25 16.04 0.14 21.97
N ALA A 26 14.80 0.67 21.91
CA ALA A 26 13.59 -0.10 22.20
C ALA A 26 13.38 -1.24 21.19
N ALA A 27 13.64 -0.99 19.90
CA ALA A 27 13.57 -1.99 18.84
C ALA A 27 14.63 -3.08 19.02
N MET A 28 15.88 -2.72 19.33
CA MET A 28 16.97 -3.69 19.55
C MET A 28 16.71 -4.56 20.79
N LEU A 29 16.21 -4.00 21.88
CA LEU A 29 15.85 -4.78 23.07
C LEU A 29 14.67 -5.73 22.83
N ASN A 30 13.73 -5.36 21.96
CA ASN A 30 12.53 -6.15 21.66
C ASN A 30 12.53 -6.70 20.22
N TRP A 31 13.70 -6.98 19.63
CA TRP A 31 13.84 -7.41 18.24
C TRP A 31 12.95 -8.61 17.88
N LYS A 32 12.73 -9.54 18.84
CA LYS A 32 11.83 -10.70 18.65
C LYS A 32 10.38 -10.28 18.41
N LEU A 33 9.92 -9.22 19.09
CA LEU A 33 8.57 -8.68 18.89
C LEU A 33 8.47 -7.95 17.55
N VAL A 34 9.49 -7.15 17.20
CA VAL A 34 9.57 -6.46 15.90
C VAL A 34 9.55 -7.45 14.76
N THR A 35 10.38 -8.52 14.82
CA THR A 35 10.38 -9.56 13.78
C THR A 35 9.08 -10.35 13.72
N LEU A 36 8.44 -10.63 14.84
CA LEU A 36 7.14 -11.33 14.86
C LEU A 36 6.04 -10.50 14.21
N VAL A 37 5.96 -9.21 14.55
CA VAL A 37 4.97 -8.28 13.93
C VAL A 37 5.25 -8.13 12.43
N MET A 38 6.52 -7.95 12.05
CA MET A 38 6.93 -7.84 10.66
C MET A 38 6.54 -9.10 9.86
N LEU A 39 6.82 -10.29 10.38
CA LEU A 39 6.46 -11.56 9.75
C LEU A 39 4.94 -11.73 9.62
N ALA A 40 4.17 -11.32 10.64
CA ALA A 40 2.71 -11.35 10.58
C ALA A 40 2.16 -10.45 9.47
N VAL A 41 2.69 -9.21 9.33
CA VAL A 41 2.27 -8.29 8.28
C VAL A 41 2.70 -8.78 6.89
N ILE A 42 3.90 -9.34 6.75
CA ILE A 42 4.35 -9.97 5.49
C ILE A 42 3.46 -11.15 5.13
N ALA A 43 3.08 -11.99 6.09
CA ALA A 43 2.18 -13.12 5.85
C ALA A 43 0.80 -12.66 5.37
N LEU A 44 0.25 -11.58 5.96
CA LEU A 44 -1.00 -10.96 5.52
C LEU A 44 -0.87 -10.36 4.12
N GLY A 45 0.20 -9.62 3.84
CA GLY A 45 0.47 -9.04 2.53
C GLY A 45 0.69 -10.09 1.45
N THR A 46 1.41 -11.15 1.77
CA THR A 46 1.62 -12.31 0.87
C THR A 46 0.30 -13.02 0.61
N SER A 47 -0.49 -13.27 1.65
CA SER A 47 -1.84 -13.84 1.49
C SER A 47 -2.69 -12.98 0.57
N TYR A 48 -2.71 -11.67 0.76
CA TYR A 48 -3.42 -10.75 -0.14
C TYR A 48 -2.90 -10.82 -1.58
N ALA A 49 -1.57 -10.82 -1.80
CA ALA A 49 -0.96 -10.86 -3.13
C ALA A 49 -1.29 -12.13 -3.93
N TYR A 50 -1.55 -13.24 -3.24
CA TYR A 50 -1.93 -14.51 -3.88
C TYR A 50 -3.45 -14.74 -3.95
N LEU A 51 -4.23 -14.11 -3.05
CA LEU A 51 -5.69 -14.22 -3.04
C LEU A 51 -6.39 -13.22 -3.93
N ALA A 52 -5.80 -12.02 -4.12
CA ALA A 52 -6.38 -11.01 -4.99
C ALA A 52 -6.55 -11.55 -6.41
N THR A 53 -7.70 -11.26 -7.02
CA THR A 53 -7.98 -11.67 -8.40
C THR A 53 -6.95 -11.06 -9.33
N PRO A 54 -6.20 -11.89 -10.09
CA PRO A 54 -5.23 -11.36 -11.04
C PRO A 54 -5.94 -10.56 -12.13
N THR A 55 -5.39 -9.40 -12.47
CA THR A 55 -5.82 -8.59 -13.60
C THR A 55 -4.77 -8.65 -14.69
N TYR A 56 -5.22 -8.97 -15.90
CA TYR A 56 -4.41 -9.04 -17.10
C TYR A 56 -4.67 -7.81 -17.95
N LYS A 57 -3.75 -7.47 -18.84
CA LYS A 57 -3.88 -6.40 -19.81
C LYS A 57 -3.73 -6.99 -21.21
N ALA A 58 -4.64 -6.65 -22.09
CA ALA A 58 -4.51 -6.92 -23.52
C ALA A 58 -4.40 -5.59 -24.26
N ASP A 59 -3.51 -5.49 -25.22
CA ASP A 59 -3.28 -4.30 -26.02
C ASP A 59 -3.15 -4.65 -27.51
N ALA A 60 -3.70 -3.80 -28.35
CA ALA A 60 -3.57 -3.83 -29.80
C ALA A 60 -3.04 -2.50 -30.30
N MET A 61 -2.32 -2.52 -31.40
CA MET A 61 -1.77 -1.33 -32.04
C MET A 61 -2.39 -1.12 -33.42
N ILE A 62 -2.89 0.08 -33.63
CA ILE A 62 -3.53 0.51 -34.88
C ILE A 62 -2.72 1.66 -35.42
N GLN A 63 -2.24 1.54 -36.66
CA GLN A 63 -1.58 2.63 -37.36
C GLN A 63 -2.61 3.36 -38.21
N VAL A 64 -2.58 4.68 -38.10
CA VAL A 64 -3.34 5.58 -38.96
C VAL A 64 -2.34 6.24 -39.90
N ASP A 65 -2.30 5.81 -41.15
CA ASP A 65 -1.47 6.43 -42.19
C ASP A 65 -2.02 7.83 -42.48
N GLU A 66 -1.22 8.87 -42.30
CA GLU A 66 -1.56 10.19 -42.80
C GLU A 66 -1.66 10.08 -44.33
N PRO A 67 -2.70 10.67 -44.98
CA PRO A 67 -2.70 10.74 -46.42
C PRO A 67 -1.36 11.33 -46.87
N ALA A 68 -0.60 10.56 -47.68
CA ALA A 68 0.67 10.97 -48.18
C ALA A 68 0.54 12.39 -48.73
N ASN A 69 1.14 13.34 -48.05
CA ASN A 69 1.31 14.69 -48.56
C ASN A 69 2.07 14.50 -49.86
N THR A 70 1.36 14.57 -50.99
CA THR A 70 1.97 14.51 -52.32
C THR A 70 2.84 15.72 -52.46
N ASN A 71 4.07 15.58 -51.94
CA ASN A 71 5.12 16.59 -52.00
C ASN A 71 5.60 16.88 -53.43
N ASN A 72 4.86 16.47 -54.46
CA ASN A 72 5.04 16.74 -55.86
C ASN A 72 4.09 17.81 -56.43
N ALA A 73 3.31 18.49 -55.60
CA ALA A 73 2.62 19.69 -56.02
C ALA A 73 3.59 20.86 -56.06
N ASN A 74 3.87 21.29 -57.26
CA ASN A 74 4.53 22.55 -57.70
C ASN A 74 4.98 23.58 -56.67
N ALA A 75 6.16 24.15 -56.82
CA ALA A 75 6.81 25.18 -55.99
C ALA A 75 5.87 26.36 -55.63
N GLY A 76 4.81 26.61 -56.41
CA GLY A 76 3.78 27.61 -56.15
C GLY A 76 2.87 27.28 -54.92
N ALA A 77 2.56 26.00 -54.66
CA ALA A 77 1.77 25.59 -53.54
C ALA A 77 2.54 25.72 -52.18
N LYS A 78 3.87 25.50 -52.21
CA LYS A 78 4.72 25.72 -51.04
C LYS A 78 4.83 27.21 -50.65
N ALA A 79 4.84 28.11 -51.59
CA ALA A 79 4.88 29.57 -51.31
C ALA A 79 3.55 30.07 -50.71
N LEU A 80 2.44 29.50 -51.11
CA LEU A 80 1.13 29.82 -50.52
C LEU A 80 0.93 29.22 -49.13
N GLN A 81 1.50 28.06 -48.85
CA GLN A 81 1.48 27.36 -47.55
C GLN A 81 2.32 28.09 -46.51
N ALA A 82 3.38 28.79 -46.93
CA ALA A 82 4.22 29.62 -46.06
C ALA A 82 3.56 30.96 -45.67
N ALA A 83 2.61 31.45 -46.48
CA ALA A 83 2.00 32.77 -46.30
C ALA A 83 0.74 32.75 -45.37
N VAL A 84 0.15 31.58 -45.11
CA VAL A 84 -1.05 31.45 -44.22
C VAL A 84 -0.92 30.21 -43.32
N PRO A 85 -0.27 30.38 -42.17
CA PRO A 85 -0.06 29.24 -41.22
C PRO A 85 -1.35 28.61 -40.63
N GLN A 86 -2.48 29.27 -40.81
CA GLN A 86 -3.76 28.84 -40.19
C GLN A 86 -4.65 27.91 -41.07
N LEU A 87 -4.25 27.64 -42.34
CA LEU A 87 -5.03 26.80 -43.25
C LEU A 87 -4.62 25.33 -43.27
N THR A 88 -3.67 24.91 -42.44
CA THR A 88 -3.14 23.53 -42.48
C THR A 88 -3.58 22.67 -41.28
N GLU A 89 -4.68 23.00 -40.61
CA GLU A 89 -5.27 22.14 -39.57
C GLU A 89 -6.55 21.44 -40.00
N THR A 90 -6.53 20.77 -41.16
CA THR A 90 -7.36 19.58 -41.30
C THR A 90 -6.53 18.31 -41.18
N LYS A 91 -5.62 18.31 -40.20
CA LYS A 91 -5.23 17.07 -39.54
C LYS A 91 -6.51 16.57 -38.89
N THR A 92 -7.09 15.50 -39.36
CA THR A 92 -7.93 14.64 -38.51
C THR A 92 -6.98 14.22 -37.42
N SER A 93 -6.96 15.06 -36.36
CA SER A 93 -5.96 14.92 -35.29
C SER A 93 -6.12 13.50 -34.78
N THR A 94 -5.01 12.84 -34.44
CA THR A 94 -5.00 11.53 -33.78
C THR A 94 -6.00 11.51 -32.63
N ALA A 95 -6.27 12.68 -32.00
CA ALA A 95 -7.32 12.87 -31.01
C ALA A 95 -8.73 12.57 -31.52
N ALA A 96 -9.08 12.98 -32.74
CA ALA A 96 -10.40 12.66 -33.31
C ALA A 96 -10.54 11.15 -33.62
N GLN A 97 -9.47 10.51 -34.01
CA GLN A 97 -9.44 9.06 -34.25
C GLN A 97 -9.59 8.28 -32.92
N ILE A 98 -8.97 8.77 -31.85
CA ILE A 98 -9.13 8.22 -30.50
C ILE A 98 -10.58 8.30 -30.04
N GLU A 99 -11.26 9.43 -30.26
CA GLU A 99 -12.66 9.59 -29.92
C GLU A 99 -13.58 8.71 -30.77
N LEU A 100 -13.25 8.50 -32.04
CA LEU A 100 -13.99 7.56 -32.91
C LEU A 100 -13.87 6.11 -32.43
N LEU A 101 -12.67 5.68 -31.99
CA LEU A 101 -12.45 4.36 -31.41
C LEU A 101 -13.25 4.16 -30.11
N ARG A 102 -13.45 5.23 -29.34
CA ARG A 102 -14.28 5.22 -28.11
C ARG A 102 -15.77 5.40 -28.39
N SER A 103 -16.16 5.61 -29.65
CA SER A 103 -17.54 5.91 -29.97
C SER A 103 -18.47 4.72 -29.64
N ARG A 104 -19.70 5.05 -29.28
CA ARG A 104 -20.74 4.04 -29.03
C ARG A 104 -20.95 3.11 -30.22
N LEU A 105 -20.77 3.62 -31.43
CA LEU A 105 -21.00 2.84 -32.66
C LEU A 105 -20.03 1.64 -32.77
N VAL A 106 -18.75 1.85 -32.43
CA VAL A 106 -17.72 0.78 -32.45
C VAL A 106 -17.94 -0.19 -31.31
N ILE A 107 -18.26 0.34 -30.11
CA ILE A 107 -18.39 -0.46 -28.88
C ILE A 107 -19.70 -1.26 -28.86
N ASP A 108 -20.83 -0.71 -29.37
CA ASP A 108 -22.12 -1.41 -29.39
C ASP A 108 -22.05 -2.72 -30.21
N ASP A 109 -21.42 -2.67 -31.38
CA ASP A 109 -21.23 -3.87 -32.18
C ASP A 109 -20.39 -4.94 -31.45
N THR A 110 -19.34 -4.50 -30.75
CA THR A 110 -18.50 -5.40 -29.94
C THR A 110 -19.31 -6.02 -28.78
N VAL A 111 -20.11 -5.20 -28.07
CA VAL A 111 -20.96 -5.66 -26.96
C VAL A 111 -21.95 -6.72 -27.44
N ARG A 112 -22.59 -6.50 -28.61
CA ARG A 112 -23.57 -7.42 -29.18
C ARG A 112 -22.93 -8.70 -29.71
N ARG A 113 -21.82 -8.61 -30.45
CA ARG A 113 -21.14 -9.79 -31.01
C ARG A 113 -20.55 -10.71 -29.95
N LEU A 114 -20.05 -10.15 -28.86
CA LEU A 114 -19.42 -10.92 -27.81
C LEU A 114 -20.34 -11.14 -26.59
N HIS A 115 -21.62 -10.76 -26.70
CA HIS A 115 -22.63 -10.90 -25.63
C HIS A 115 -22.15 -10.38 -24.25
N LEU A 116 -21.47 -9.21 -24.25
CA LEU A 116 -20.87 -8.65 -23.03
C LEU A 116 -21.91 -8.11 -22.02
N ASP A 117 -23.14 -8.00 -22.43
CA ASP A 117 -24.30 -7.65 -21.62
C ASP A 117 -24.85 -8.83 -20.82
N ILE A 118 -24.27 -10.02 -20.98
CA ILE A 118 -24.57 -11.21 -20.20
C ILE A 118 -23.36 -11.49 -19.29
N ASP A 119 -23.55 -11.46 -17.97
CA ASP A 119 -22.56 -11.95 -17.02
C ASP A 119 -23.04 -13.31 -16.48
N ALA A 120 -22.24 -14.32 -16.74
CA ALA A 120 -22.47 -15.67 -16.27
C ALA A 120 -21.19 -16.14 -15.55
N SER A 121 -21.26 -16.20 -14.22
CA SER A 121 -20.11 -16.51 -13.41
C SER A 121 -20.40 -17.57 -12.34
N PRO A 122 -19.46 -18.47 -12.02
CA PRO A 122 -19.64 -19.44 -10.95
C PRO A 122 -19.71 -18.73 -9.60
N ARG A 123 -20.64 -19.14 -8.75
CA ARG A 123 -20.79 -18.58 -7.39
C ARG A 123 -19.67 -19.08 -6.50
N VAL A 124 -18.74 -18.20 -6.16
CA VAL A 124 -17.56 -18.49 -5.33
C VAL A 124 -17.77 -17.94 -3.93
N LEU A 125 -17.34 -18.67 -2.88
CA LEU A 125 -17.30 -18.13 -1.51
C LEU A 125 -16.35 -16.91 -1.46
N PRO A 126 -16.81 -15.75 -0.98
CA PRO A 126 -15.96 -14.58 -0.87
C PRO A 126 -14.77 -14.87 0.06
N VAL A 127 -13.57 -14.41 -0.32
CA VAL A 127 -12.29 -14.50 0.39
C VAL A 127 -11.71 -15.91 0.52
N VAL A 128 -12.50 -16.91 0.91
CA VAL A 128 -11.99 -18.26 1.28
C VAL A 128 -12.11 -19.28 0.13
N GLY A 129 -13.06 -19.10 -0.79
CA GLY A 129 -13.38 -20.10 -1.81
C GLY A 129 -12.21 -20.45 -2.74
N LYS A 130 -11.50 -19.46 -3.23
CA LYS A 130 -10.33 -19.66 -4.12
C LYS A 130 -9.13 -20.27 -3.39
N LEU A 131 -8.91 -19.90 -2.12
CA LEU A 131 -7.85 -20.48 -1.28
C LEU A 131 -8.07 -21.97 -1.04
N VAL A 132 -9.25 -22.29 -0.56
CA VAL A 132 -9.64 -23.65 -0.22
C VAL A 132 -9.62 -24.51 -1.49
N GLY A 133 -10.16 -24.02 -2.61
CA GLY A 133 -10.13 -24.68 -3.89
C GLY A 133 -8.71 -25.00 -4.36
N ASN A 134 -7.80 -24.03 -4.32
CA ASN A 134 -6.40 -24.23 -4.70
C ASN A 134 -5.66 -25.19 -3.75
N VAL A 135 -5.91 -25.13 -2.45
CA VAL A 135 -5.31 -26.06 -1.47
C VAL A 135 -5.82 -27.46 -1.66
N PHE A 136 -7.11 -27.67 -1.86
CA PHE A 136 -7.68 -29.00 -2.11
C PHE A 136 -7.24 -29.57 -3.47
N ALA A 137 -7.11 -28.73 -4.51
CA ALA A 137 -6.54 -29.12 -5.79
C ALA A 137 -5.07 -29.54 -5.66
N MET A 138 -4.27 -28.80 -4.89
CA MET A 138 -2.86 -29.13 -4.63
C MET A 138 -2.68 -30.42 -3.81
N LEU A 139 -3.61 -30.70 -2.89
CA LEU A 139 -3.62 -31.89 -2.06
C LEU A 139 -4.28 -33.10 -2.73
N ASN A 140 -4.79 -32.96 -3.95
CA ASN A 140 -5.53 -33.98 -4.69
C ASN A 140 -6.65 -34.64 -3.86
N ARG A 141 -7.29 -33.90 -2.96
CA ARG A 141 -8.37 -34.39 -2.09
C ARG A 141 -9.72 -33.91 -2.60
N PRO A 142 -10.75 -34.78 -2.55
CA PRO A 142 -12.11 -34.37 -2.89
C PRO A 142 -12.63 -33.36 -1.85
N ILE A 143 -13.33 -32.33 -2.34
CA ILE A 143 -13.95 -31.31 -1.51
C ILE A 143 -15.11 -31.94 -0.70
N PRO A 144 -15.26 -31.61 0.58
CA PRO A 144 -16.34 -32.18 1.42
C PRO A 144 -17.72 -31.93 0.82
N GLN A 145 -18.55 -32.97 0.76
CA GLN A 145 -19.94 -32.88 0.34
C GLN A 145 -20.76 -32.28 1.49
N GLY A 146 -21.68 -31.37 1.20
CA GLY A 146 -22.56 -30.74 2.18
C GLY A 146 -22.95 -29.34 1.77
N TYR A 147 -23.21 -28.47 2.74
CA TYR A 147 -23.62 -27.04 2.53
C TYR A 147 -22.67 -26.27 1.60
N LEU A 148 -21.44 -26.72 1.46
CA LEU A 148 -20.41 -26.13 0.61
C LEU A 148 -20.46 -26.60 -0.86
N SER A 149 -21.27 -27.58 -1.22
CA SER A 149 -21.44 -28.08 -2.61
C SER A 149 -22.13 -27.08 -3.55
N ARG A 150 -22.74 -26.03 -3.01
CA ARG A 150 -23.38 -24.94 -3.76
C ARG A 150 -22.37 -23.99 -4.40
N PHE A 151 -21.15 -23.94 -3.87
CA PHE A 151 -20.14 -23.01 -4.32
C PHE A 151 -19.17 -23.68 -5.29
N ALA A 152 -18.68 -22.89 -6.23
CA ALA A 152 -17.60 -23.27 -7.12
C ALA A 152 -16.24 -23.17 -6.43
N TRP A 153 -15.37 -24.15 -6.64
CA TRP A 153 -14.08 -24.26 -5.97
C TRP A 153 -12.89 -24.14 -6.91
N GLY A 154 -13.13 -24.03 -8.21
CA GLY A 154 -12.13 -23.90 -9.27
C GLY A 154 -12.31 -24.97 -10.34
N GLY A 155 -12.20 -24.57 -11.60
CA GLY A 155 -12.43 -25.42 -12.77
C GLY A 155 -13.86 -25.45 -13.28
N GLU A 156 -14.83 -24.91 -12.52
CA GLU A 156 -16.21 -24.75 -13.01
C GLU A 156 -16.29 -23.59 -14.00
N ALA A 157 -16.97 -23.82 -15.12
CA ALA A 157 -17.17 -22.84 -16.18
C ALA A 157 -18.57 -22.94 -16.77
N ILE A 158 -19.11 -21.82 -17.19
CA ILE A 158 -20.38 -21.72 -17.89
C ILE A 158 -20.20 -20.81 -19.10
N ASP A 159 -20.85 -21.18 -20.22
CA ASP A 159 -20.94 -20.35 -21.41
C ASP A 159 -22.40 -20.18 -21.80
N VAL A 160 -22.84 -18.92 -21.84
CA VAL A 160 -24.23 -18.53 -22.06
C VAL A 160 -24.30 -17.56 -23.23
N PRO A 161 -24.49 -18.04 -24.47
CA PRO A 161 -24.57 -17.19 -25.64
C PRO A 161 -25.91 -16.42 -25.74
N LEU A 162 -26.96 -16.90 -25.08
CA LEU A 162 -28.26 -16.25 -25.07
C LEU A 162 -28.87 -16.26 -23.69
N PHE A 163 -29.14 -15.08 -23.17
CA PHE A 163 -29.93 -14.86 -21.97
C PHE A 163 -30.78 -13.62 -22.19
N ASP A 164 -32.01 -13.79 -22.61
CA ASP A 164 -32.93 -12.69 -22.90
C ASP A 164 -33.99 -12.61 -21.80
N THR A 165 -34.17 -11.41 -21.28
CA THR A 165 -35.07 -11.13 -20.17
C THR A 165 -35.82 -9.82 -20.42
N PRO A 166 -37.02 -9.63 -19.86
CA PRO A 166 -37.71 -8.34 -19.84
C PRO A 166 -36.84 -7.24 -19.22
N LYS A 167 -37.05 -6.00 -19.68
CA LYS A 167 -36.26 -4.84 -19.22
C LYS A 167 -36.34 -4.61 -17.70
N GLU A 168 -37.47 -4.96 -17.09
CA GLU A 168 -37.74 -4.86 -15.66
C GLU A 168 -36.86 -5.80 -14.83
N LEU A 169 -36.31 -6.84 -15.47
CA LEU A 169 -35.45 -7.84 -14.85
C LEU A 169 -33.94 -7.59 -15.13
N TYR A 170 -33.60 -6.52 -15.83
CA TYR A 170 -32.21 -6.13 -16.04
C TYR A 170 -31.54 -5.83 -14.69
N ASP A 171 -30.25 -6.07 -14.61
CA ASP A 171 -29.43 -5.93 -13.41
C ASP A 171 -29.82 -6.86 -12.24
N MET A 172 -30.84 -7.72 -12.40
CA MET A 172 -31.19 -8.71 -11.39
C MET A 172 -30.37 -9.98 -11.52
N LYS A 173 -30.03 -10.57 -10.36
CA LYS A 173 -29.23 -11.79 -10.29
C LYS A 173 -30.13 -13.03 -10.31
N PHE A 174 -30.02 -13.80 -11.35
CA PHE A 174 -30.61 -15.12 -11.45
C PHE A 174 -29.59 -16.17 -10.99
N THR A 175 -30.07 -17.28 -10.45
CA THR A 175 -29.24 -18.40 -10.01
C THR A 175 -29.49 -19.60 -10.90
N LEU A 176 -28.48 -20.04 -11.63
CA LEU A 176 -28.52 -21.28 -12.37
C LEU A 176 -27.90 -22.40 -11.53
N VAL A 177 -28.63 -23.47 -11.32
CA VAL A 177 -28.19 -24.63 -10.56
C VAL A 177 -27.89 -25.77 -11.55
N ALA A 178 -26.68 -26.27 -11.54
CA ALA A 178 -26.32 -27.43 -12.36
C ALA A 178 -26.94 -28.71 -11.80
N LEU A 179 -27.52 -29.54 -12.66
CA LEU A 179 -28.09 -30.83 -12.37
C LEU A 179 -27.30 -31.95 -13.03
N GLU A 180 -27.77 -33.19 -12.88
CA GLU A 180 -27.14 -34.35 -13.52
C GLU A 180 -27.32 -34.33 -15.06
N ARG A 181 -26.36 -34.95 -15.77
CA ARG A 181 -26.37 -35.15 -17.22
C ARG A 181 -26.52 -33.88 -18.04
N GLY A 182 -25.98 -32.74 -17.59
CA GLY A 182 -26.03 -31.47 -18.32
C GLY A 182 -27.41 -30.78 -18.31
N ALA A 183 -28.31 -31.19 -17.41
CA ALA A 183 -29.50 -30.44 -17.10
C ALA A 183 -29.21 -29.28 -16.17
N TYR A 184 -30.04 -28.25 -16.16
CA TYR A 184 -29.94 -27.11 -15.25
C TYR A 184 -31.32 -26.54 -14.94
N GLU A 185 -31.41 -25.85 -13.81
CA GLU A 185 -32.54 -25.03 -13.37
C GLU A 185 -32.15 -23.57 -13.29
N LEU A 186 -32.92 -22.66 -13.85
CA LEU A 186 -32.79 -21.24 -13.65
C LEU A 186 -33.80 -20.78 -12.60
N ARG A 187 -33.33 -20.11 -11.58
CA ARG A 187 -34.13 -19.55 -10.50
C ARG A 187 -34.10 -18.03 -10.53
N ASP A 188 -35.20 -17.41 -10.22
CA ASP A 188 -35.32 -15.97 -10.07
C ASP A 188 -34.61 -15.47 -8.79
N PRO A 189 -34.48 -14.14 -8.55
CA PRO A 189 -33.91 -13.59 -7.32
C PRO A 189 -34.63 -14.01 -6.04
N ASN A 190 -35.90 -14.45 -6.14
CA ASN A 190 -36.69 -14.93 -5.00
C ASN A 190 -36.53 -16.45 -4.76
N GLY A 191 -35.78 -17.14 -5.63
CA GLY A 191 -35.54 -18.57 -5.55
C GLY A 191 -36.58 -19.45 -6.26
N LEU A 192 -37.57 -18.87 -6.95
CA LEU A 192 -38.56 -19.61 -7.73
C LEU A 192 -37.94 -20.13 -9.03
N ILE A 193 -38.30 -21.35 -9.41
CA ILE A 193 -37.81 -21.95 -10.67
C ILE A 193 -38.55 -21.29 -11.85
N VAL A 194 -37.78 -20.64 -12.73
CA VAL A 194 -38.29 -19.96 -13.96
C VAL A 194 -38.33 -20.92 -15.10
N LEU A 195 -37.28 -21.72 -15.30
CA LEU A 195 -37.18 -22.72 -16.37
C LEU A 195 -36.21 -23.85 -15.97
N THR A 196 -36.41 -24.98 -16.62
CA THR A 196 -35.49 -26.12 -16.58
C THR A 196 -35.02 -26.39 -18.01
N GLY A 197 -33.71 -26.55 -18.20
CA GLY A 197 -33.12 -26.71 -19.54
C GLY A 197 -32.05 -27.78 -19.59
N GLN A 198 -31.54 -27.99 -20.78
CA GLN A 198 -30.43 -28.88 -21.05
C GLN A 198 -29.39 -28.17 -21.93
N VAL A 199 -28.11 -28.38 -21.62
CA VAL A 199 -27.00 -27.81 -22.39
C VAL A 199 -27.17 -28.03 -23.88
N GLY A 200 -26.92 -26.99 -24.70
CA GLY A 200 -27.07 -26.97 -26.14
C GLY A 200 -28.48 -26.63 -26.65
N LYS A 201 -29.51 -26.60 -25.79
CA LYS A 201 -30.89 -26.29 -26.19
C LYS A 201 -31.33 -24.91 -25.72
N GLU A 202 -32.06 -24.22 -26.56
CA GLU A 202 -32.75 -22.98 -26.20
C GLU A 202 -34.06 -23.31 -25.50
N VAL A 203 -34.29 -22.70 -24.33
CA VAL A 203 -35.49 -22.93 -23.50
C VAL A 203 -36.03 -21.59 -23.02
N SER A 204 -37.35 -21.45 -23.06
CA SER A 204 -38.06 -20.28 -22.59
C SER A 204 -38.90 -20.62 -21.37
N GLY A 205 -38.87 -19.77 -20.36
CA GLY A 205 -39.70 -19.83 -19.16
C GLY A 205 -40.53 -18.56 -19.00
N ALA A 206 -41.59 -18.64 -18.21
CA ALA A 206 -42.46 -17.50 -17.93
C ALA A 206 -42.18 -16.92 -16.54
N THR A 207 -42.02 -15.60 -16.48
CA THR A 207 -42.01 -14.84 -15.23
C THR A 207 -43.22 -13.89 -15.18
N PRO A 208 -43.59 -13.34 -14.03
CA PRO A 208 -44.66 -12.35 -13.92
C PRO A 208 -44.44 -11.11 -14.80
N GLN A 209 -43.17 -10.79 -15.12
CA GLN A 209 -42.77 -9.63 -15.92
C GLN A 209 -42.67 -9.94 -17.43
N GLY A 210 -42.68 -11.23 -17.80
CA GLY A 210 -42.60 -11.66 -19.20
C GLY A 210 -41.75 -12.91 -19.41
N PRO A 211 -41.56 -13.35 -20.66
CA PRO A 211 -40.78 -14.54 -20.98
C PRO A 211 -39.26 -14.31 -20.75
N VAL A 212 -38.61 -15.34 -20.26
CA VAL A 212 -37.14 -15.39 -20.11
C VAL A 212 -36.63 -16.53 -20.99
N THR A 213 -35.71 -16.23 -21.91
CA THR A 213 -35.13 -17.22 -22.83
C THR A 213 -33.64 -17.41 -22.47
N LEU A 214 -33.21 -18.67 -22.36
CA LEU A 214 -31.86 -19.05 -22.00
C LEU A 214 -31.35 -20.16 -22.91
N LYS A 215 -30.12 -20.01 -23.37
CA LYS A 215 -29.34 -21.06 -24.03
C LYS A 215 -27.98 -21.16 -23.34
N VAL A 216 -27.63 -22.35 -22.90
CA VAL A 216 -26.33 -22.64 -22.28
C VAL A 216 -25.59 -23.58 -23.21
N ASP A 217 -24.46 -23.16 -23.76
CA ASP A 217 -23.66 -23.98 -24.66
C ASP A 217 -22.69 -24.88 -23.95
N LYS A 218 -22.15 -24.41 -22.78
CA LYS A 218 -21.22 -25.17 -21.94
C LYS A 218 -21.55 -24.99 -20.48
N LEU A 219 -21.56 -26.09 -19.73
CA LEU A 219 -21.77 -26.10 -18.29
C LEU A 219 -20.85 -27.14 -17.65
N ASP A 220 -19.72 -26.69 -17.16
CA ASP A 220 -18.78 -27.53 -16.41
C ASP A 220 -19.00 -27.27 -14.92
N GLY A 221 -19.67 -28.17 -14.25
CA GLY A 221 -19.94 -28.09 -12.81
C GLY A 221 -20.55 -29.37 -12.29
N LYS A 222 -20.23 -29.73 -11.04
CA LYS A 222 -20.87 -30.89 -10.38
C LYS A 222 -22.35 -30.57 -10.10
N PRO A 223 -23.21 -31.58 -10.01
CA PRO A 223 -24.60 -31.37 -9.63
C PRO A 223 -24.70 -30.61 -8.30
N GLY A 224 -25.54 -29.56 -8.26
CA GLY A 224 -25.74 -28.67 -7.12
C GLY A 224 -24.90 -27.40 -7.10
N VAL A 225 -23.89 -27.27 -7.96
CA VAL A 225 -23.11 -26.03 -8.11
C VAL A 225 -24.00 -24.93 -8.68
N GLN A 226 -23.86 -23.74 -8.12
CA GLN A 226 -24.63 -22.57 -8.51
C GLN A 226 -23.79 -21.61 -9.32
N PHE A 227 -24.41 -21.03 -10.37
CA PHE A 227 -23.87 -19.97 -11.18
C PHE A 227 -24.75 -18.74 -11.07
N GLU A 228 -24.18 -17.57 -10.99
CA GLU A 228 -24.91 -16.31 -11.05
C GLU A 228 -25.00 -15.85 -12.48
N LEU A 229 -26.23 -15.60 -13.00
CA LEU A 229 -26.48 -15.03 -14.30
C LEU A 229 -27.11 -13.65 -14.11
N GLN A 230 -26.60 -12.67 -14.85
CA GLN A 230 -27.13 -11.31 -14.83
C GLN A 230 -27.16 -10.74 -16.24
N ARG A 231 -28.28 -10.12 -16.61
CA ARG A 231 -28.43 -9.39 -17.87
C ARG A 231 -28.30 -7.90 -17.58
N PHE A 232 -27.34 -7.26 -18.22
CA PHE A 232 -27.18 -5.82 -18.14
C PHE A 232 -27.84 -5.10 -19.31
N SER A 233 -28.25 -3.86 -19.12
CA SER A 233 -28.62 -2.99 -20.23
C SER A 233 -27.41 -2.80 -21.17
N THR A 234 -27.63 -2.89 -22.46
CA THR A 234 -26.61 -2.67 -23.49
C THR A 234 -25.92 -1.31 -23.28
N ILE A 235 -26.71 -0.26 -22.96
CA ILE A 235 -26.18 1.10 -22.69
C ILE A 235 -25.24 1.10 -21.50
N THR A 236 -25.64 0.50 -20.40
CA THR A 236 -24.80 0.40 -19.18
C THR A 236 -23.51 -0.38 -19.45
N THR A 237 -23.60 -1.44 -20.28
CA THR A 237 -22.43 -2.24 -20.67
C THR A 237 -21.47 -1.45 -21.53
N ILE A 238 -21.98 -0.68 -22.50
CA ILE A 238 -21.17 0.22 -23.33
C ILE A 238 -20.46 1.25 -22.45
N ASP A 239 -21.17 1.92 -21.55
CA ASP A 239 -20.61 2.95 -20.69
C ASP A 239 -19.51 2.37 -19.76
N ARG A 240 -19.73 1.17 -19.20
CA ARG A 240 -18.71 0.44 -18.41
C ARG A 240 -17.47 0.09 -19.24
N LEU A 241 -17.68 -0.37 -20.48
CA LEU A 241 -16.57 -0.73 -21.36
C LEU A 241 -15.78 0.52 -21.78
N GLN A 242 -16.46 1.63 -22.10
CA GLN A 242 -15.82 2.92 -22.41
C GLN A 242 -14.92 3.41 -21.28
N GLN A 243 -15.37 3.32 -20.03
CA GLN A 243 -14.59 3.74 -18.86
C GLN A 243 -13.35 2.89 -18.63
N ARG A 244 -13.41 1.60 -18.97
CA ARG A 244 -12.29 0.65 -18.80
C ARG A 244 -11.34 0.62 -19.97
N LEU A 245 -11.80 1.05 -21.16
CA LEU A 245 -11.01 1.08 -22.38
C LEU A 245 -10.02 2.25 -22.35
N THR A 246 -8.74 1.94 -22.41
CA THR A 246 -7.70 2.96 -22.53
C THR A 246 -7.27 3.04 -24.00
N VAL A 247 -7.49 4.19 -24.60
CA VAL A 247 -7.07 4.48 -25.98
C VAL A 247 -6.17 5.70 -25.95
N ALA A 248 -4.93 5.56 -26.39
CA ALA A 248 -3.96 6.64 -26.39
C ALA A 248 -2.96 6.46 -27.56
N GLU A 249 -2.39 7.55 -28.02
CA GLU A 249 -1.28 7.51 -28.95
C GLU A 249 -0.03 6.96 -28.25
N THR A 250 0.65 6.00 -28.85
CA THR A 250 1.79 5.30 -28.26
C THR A 250 3.00 6.22 -28.09
N ALA A 251 3.24 7.12 -29.04
CA ALA A 251 4.22 8.17 -28.98
C ALA A 251 3.69 9.43 -29.68
N LEU A 252 4.01 10.61 -29.19
CA LEU A 252 3.55 11.87 -29.74
C LEU A 252 3.82 11.97 -31.25
N GLN A 253 2.77 12.19 -32.04
CA GLN A 253 2.81 12.34 -33.50
C GLN A 253 3.31 11.08 -34.25
N SER A 254 3.18 9.89 -33.66
CA SER A 254 3.55 8.63 -34.32
C SER A 254 2.49 8.13 -35.28
N GLY A 255 1.24 8.60 -35.16
CA GLY A 255 0.11 8.02 -35.88
C GLY A 255 -0.26 6.60 -35.41
N ILE A 256 0.37 6.09 -34.35
CA ILE A 256 0.08 4.75 -33.80
C ILE A 256 -0.78 4.90 -32.55
N ILE A 257 -1.98 4.34 -32.60
CA ILE A 257 -2.94 4.34 -31.51
C ILE A 257 -2.88 2.99 -30.81
N GLY A 258 -2.57 2.99 -29.50
CA GLY A 258 -2.67 1.84 -28.64
C GLY A 258 -4.06 1.74 -28.04
N VAL A 259 -4.69 0.59 -28.15
CA VAL A 259 -5.99 0.26 -27.55
C VAL A 259 -5.74 -0.81 -26.51
N SER A 260 -6.06 -0.56 -25.24
CA SER A 260 -5.82 -1.53 -24.18
C SER A 260 -6.99 -1.65 -23.24
N LEU A 261 -7.16 -2.88 -22.69
CA LEU A 261 -8.21 -3.21 -21.73
C LEU A 261 -7.64 -4.09 -20.62
N GLU A 262 -8.00 -3.77 -19.35
CA GLU A 262 -7.65 -4.59 -18.19
C GLU A 262 -8.87 -5.43 -17.74
N GLY A 263 -8.61 -6.71 -17.38
CA GLY A 263 -9.66 -7.59 -16.90
C GLY A 263 -9.13 -8.90 -16.32
N SER A 264 -10.03 -9.70 -15.75
CA SER A 264 -9.68 -10.95 -15.08
C SER A 264 -9.49 -12.13 -16.03
N ASN A 265 -10.09 -12.07 -17.23
CA ASN A 265 -10.01 -13.13 -18.25
C ASN A 265 -9.18 -12.65 -19.45
N PRO A 266 -7.93 -13.14 -19.63
CA PRO A 266 -7.02 -12.68 -20.68
C PRO A 266 -7.56 -12.97 -22.09
N LYS A 267 -8.26 -14.08 -22.30
CA LYS A 267 -8.84 -14.43 -23.60
C LYS A 267 -9.99 -13.50 -23.97
N GLN A 268 -10.85 -13.18 -23.02
CA GLN A 268 -11.99 -12.29 -23.23
C GLN A 268 -11.56 -10.87 -23.53
N ILE A 269 -10.61 -10.30 -22.76
CA ILE A 269 -10.12 -8.93 -23.00
C ILE A 269 -9.41 -8.82 -24.34
N ALA A 270 -8.62 -9.83 -24.76
CA ALA A 270 -7.98 -9.85 -26.06
C ALA A 270 -9.04 -9.91 -27.19
N ALA A 271 -10.07 -10.74 -27.05
CA ALA A 271 -11.17 -10.79 -28.01
C ALA A 271 -11.94 -9.47 -28.13
N ILE A 272 -12.19 -8.78 -27.02
CA ILE A 272 -12.84 -7.46 -27.00
C ILE A 272 -11.98 -6.42 -27.73
N VAL A 273 -10.69 -6.31 -27.38
CA VAL A 273 -9.78 -5.34 -28.00
C VAL A 273 -9.63 -5.60 -29.50
N ASN A 274 -9.48 -6.86 -29.91
CA ASN A 274 -9.39 -7.25 -31.32
C ASN A 274 -10.68 -6.95 -32.08
N ASN A 275 -11.86 -7.18 -31.50
CA ASN A 275 -13.14 -6.87 -32.12
C ASN A 275 -13.30 -5.35 -32.32
N ILE A 276 -12.94 -4.53 -31.30
CA ILE A 276 -12.94 -3.07 -31.41
C ILE A 276 -12.00 -2.60 -32.52
N ALA A 277 -10.76 -3.13 -32.56
CA ALA A 277 -9.79 -2.79 -33.60
C ALA A 277 -10.27 -3.14 -35.01
N ASN A 278 -10.77 -4.36 -35.18
CA ASN A 278 -11.30 -4.82 -36.49
C ASN A 278 -12.52 -3.99 -36.92
N ARG A 279 -13.45 -3.73 -35.98
CA ARG A 279 -14.65 -2.94 -36.28
C ARG A 279 -14.34 -1.52 -36.68
N TYR A 280 -13.33 -0.91 -36.03
CA TYR A 280 -12.88 0.43 -36.39
C TYR A 280 -12.29 0.47 -37.80
N VAL A 281 -11.41 -0.48 -38.16
CA VAL A 281 -10.84 -0.59 -39.50
C VAL A 281 -11.93 -0.82 -40.55
N GLU A 282 -12.88 -1.71 -40.27
CA GLU A 282 -14.03 -1.97 -41.16
C GLU A 282 -14.86 -0.70 -41.34
N GLN A 283 -15.16 0.03 -40.31
CA GLN A 283 -15.91 1.29 -40.36
C GLN A 283 -15.17 2.38 -41.15
N ASP A 284 -13.84 2.58 -40.92
CA ASP A 284 -13.06 3.55 -41.71
C ASP A 284 -13.06 3.19 -43.18
N THR A 285 -12.87 1.91 -43.51
CA THR A 285 -12.89 1.42 -44.89
C THR A 285 -14.26 1.64 -45.53
N GLN A 286 -15.37 1.30 -44.86
CA GLN A 286 -16.73 1.51 -45.33
C GLN A 286 -17.01 3.00 -45.56
N LYS A 287 -16.64 3.87 -44.63
CA LYS A 287 -16.83 5.31 -44.75
C LYS A 287 -16.11 5.88 -45.97
N ARG A 288 -14.85 5.51 -46.16
CA ARG A 288 -14.04 5.97 -47.31
C ARG A 288 -14.56 5.44 -48.62
N SER A 289 -14.98 4.17 -48.68
CA SER A 289 -15.58 3.61 -49.85
C SER A 289 -16.86 4.35 -50.25
N ALA A 290 -17.71 4.70 -49.27
CA ALA A 290 -18.93 5.49 -49.53
C ALA A 290 -18.58 6.93 -49.98
N GLU A 291 -17.60 7.57 -49.40
CA GLU A 291 -17.16 8.91 -49.84
C GLU A 291 -16.59 8.88 -51.26
N ALA A 292 -15.75 7.86 -51.58
CA ALA A 292 -15.25 7.66 -52.93
C ALA A 292 -16.35 7.39 -53.96
N GLU A 293 -17.38 6.61 -53.61
CA GLU A 293 -18.51 6.31 -54.42
C GLU A 293 -19.36 7.56 -54.75
N HIS A 294 -19.62 8.40 -53.76
CA HIS A 294 -20.35 9.66 -53.99
C HIS A 294 -19.56 10.62 -54.89
N THR A 295 -18.27 10.75 -54.70
CA THR A 295 -17.42 11.60 -55.52
C THR A 295 -17.32 11.06 -56.95
N LEU A 296 -17.16 9.73 -57.10
CA LEU A 296 -17.11 9.09 -58.39
C LEU A 296 -18.42 9.27 -59.18
N ALA A 297 -19.58 9.11 -58.53
CA ALA A 297 -20.89 9.30 -59.15
C ALA A 297 -21.06 10.74 -59.68
N PHE A 298 -20.58 11.74 -58.93
CA PHE A 298 -20.56 13.13 -59.39
C PHE A 298 -19.66 13.31 -60.62
N LEU A 299 -18.44 12.77 -60.60
CA LEU A 299 -17.53 12.87 -61.75
C LEU A 299 -18.06 12.15 -62.97
N GLU A 300 -18.69 11.00 -62.83
CA GLU A 300 -19.34 10.26 -63.94
C GLU A 300 -20.50 11.01 -64.58
N GLN A 301 -21.18 11.88 -63.83
CA GLN A 301 -22.19 12.80 -64.39
C GLN A 301 -21.55 13.99 -65.12
N GLN A 302 -20.41 14.50 -64.66
CA GLN A 302 -19.75 15.66 -65.26
C GLN A 302 -18.94 15.32 -66.52
N LEU A 303 -18.31 14.14 -66.59
CA LEU A 303 -17.47 13.72 -67.71
C LEU A 303 -18.17 13.79 -69.08
N PRO A 304 -19.42 13.32 -69.24
CA PRO A 304 -20.13 13.43 -70.54
C PRO A 304 -20.39 14.88 -70.93
N LEU A 305 -20.68 15.76 -69.96
CA LEU A 305 -20.94 17.18 -70.20
C LEU A 305 -19.71 17.89 -70.71
N VAL A 306 -18.53 17.67 -70.03
CA VAL A 306 -17.25 18.25 -70.44
C VAL A 306 -16.79 17.68 -71.77
N LYS A 307 -17.00 16.37 -72.00
CA LYS A 307 -16.72 15.77 -73.32
C LYS A 307 -17.49 16.43 -74.44
N LYS A 308 -18.83 16.62 -74.24
CA LYS A 308 -19.69 17.30 -75.23
C LYS A 308 -19.17 18.72 -75.47
N GLN A 309 -18.74 19.48 -74.44
CA GLN A 309 -18.22 20.79 -74.65
C GLN A 309 -16.90 20.77 -75.41
N LEU A 310 -16.04 19.76 -75.20
CA LEU A 310 -14.81 19.56 -75.95
C LEU A 310 -15.10 19.28 -77.38
N ASP A 311 -16.02 18.31 -77.72
CA ASP A 311 -16.39 17.94 -79.10
C ASP A 311 -16.96 19.16 -79.84
N GLU A 312 -17.82 19.98 -79.16
CA GLU A 312 -18.32 21.24 -79.73
C GLU A 312 -17.22 22.28 -79.99
N ALA A 313 -16.28 22.42 -79.06
CA ALA A 313 -15.16 23.35 -79.23
C ALA A 313 -14.25 22.92 -80.40
N GLU A 314 -13.95 21.63 -80.53
CA GLU A 314 -13.19 21.07 -81.64
C GLU A 314 -13.85 21.29 -82.99
N GLN A 315 -15.16 21.07 -83.05
CA GLN A 315 -15.95 21.33 -84.24
C GLN A 315 -15.87 22.81 -84.64
N ARG A 316 -16.01 23.75 -83.70
CA ARG A 316 -15.90 25.21 -83.97
C ARG A 316 -14.52 25.60 -84.46
N LEU A 317 -13.46 25.06 -83.86
CA LEU A 317 -12.13 25.30 -84.30
C LEU A 317 -11.84 24.76 -85.70
N SER A 318 -12.27 23.53 -85.96
CA SER A 318 -12.18 22.88 -87.28
C SER A 318 -12.92 23.64 -88.37
N ALA A 319 -14.18 24.05 -88.10
CA ALA A 319 -14.94 24.86 -89.03
C ALA A 319 -14.29 26.22 -89.35
N PHE A 320 -13.71 26.87 -88.32
CA PHE A 320 -12.94 28.13 -88.46
C PHE A 320 -11.68 27.95 -89.31
N ARG A 321 -10.87 26.92 -89.07
CA ARG A 321 -9.72 26.56 -89.89
C ARG A 321 -10.00 26.28 -91.32
N ASN A 322 -11.11 25.57 -91.58
CA ASN A 322 -11.57 25.25 -92.97
C ASN A 322 -12.03 26.51 -93.72
N LYS A 323 -12.54 27.54 -93.02
CA LYS A 323 -13.06 28.75 -93.65
C LYS A 323 -12.00 29.81 -93.88
N GLN A 324 -11.01 29.95 -92.99
CA GLN A 324 -10.01 31.06 -93.03
C GLN A 324 -8.57 30.61 -93.33
N GLY A 325 -8.32 29.31 -93.50
CA GLY A 325 -7.02 28.75 -93.61
C GLY A 325 -6.30 28.62 -92.24
N SER A 326 -5.02 28.13 -92.26
CA SER A 326 -4.21 28.01 -91.03
C SER A 326 -3.77 29.39 -90.59
N VAL A 327 -4.36 29.86 -89.51
CA VAL A 327 -3.86 31.08 -88.75
C VAL A 327 -2.81 30.64 -87.79
N ASP A 328 -1.56 31.04 -88.05
CA ASP A 328 -0.39 30.82 -87.11
C ASP A 328 -0.51 31.85 -85.99
N LEU A 329 -0.55 31.39 -84.72
CA LEU A 329 -0.65 32.25 -83.58
C LEU A 329 0.71 32.87 -83.25
N SER A 330 0.73 34.20 -83.05
CA SER A 330 1.92 34.90 -82.58
C SER A 330 2.44 34.34 -81.27
N GLU A 331 3.72 34.51 -80.95
CA GLU A 331 4.32 34.04 -79.71
C GLU A 331 3.62 34.65 -78.49
N GLU A 332 3.23 35.93 -78.59
CA GLU A 332 2.44 36.61 -77.52
C GLU A 332 1.09 35.94 -77.31
N SER A 333 0.38 35.60 -78.41
CA SER A 333 -0.91 34.89 -78.35
C SER A 333 -0.75 33.49 -77.75
N ARG A 334 0.35 32.78 -78.00
CA ARG A 334 0.63 31.46 -77.41
C ARG A 334 0.88 31.57 -75.91
N LEU A 335 1.59 32.58 -75.44
CA LEU A 335 1.82 32.84 -73.99
C LEU A 335 0.51 33.24 -73.31
N LEU A 336 -0.29 34.10 -73.87
CA LEU A 336 -1.62 34.44 -73.35
C LEU A 336 -2.54 33.22 -73.28
N LEU A 337 -2.54 32.38 -74.30
CA LEU A 337 -3.29 31.12 -74.29
C LEU A 337 -2.90 30.22 -73.13
N GLN A 338 -1.56 30.05 -72.91
CA GLN A 338 -1.06 29.24 -71.85
C GLN A 338 -1.50 29.79 -70.48
N GLN A 339 -1.38 31.09 -70.22
CA GLN A 339 -1.83 31.74 -68.99
C GLN A 339 -3.33 31.62 -68.75
N ILE A 340 -4.18 31.75 -69.80
CA ILE A 340 -5.60 31.61 -69.71
C ILE A 340 -6.03 30.18 -69.35
N VAL A 341 -5.38 29.20 -70.00
CA VAL A 341 -5.67 27.78 -69.73
C VAL A 341 -5.24 27.39 -68.34
N ASP A 342 -4.02 27.75 -67.95
CA ASP A 342 -3.53 27.47 -66.58
C ASP A 342 -4.44 28.06 -65.49
N ASN A 343 -4.90 29.32 -65.75
CA ASN A 343 -5.81 29.97 -64.80
C ASN A 343 -7.19 29.31 -64.74
N LYS A 344 -7.73 28.85 -65.89
CA LYS A 344 -9.00 28.17 -65.96
C LYS A 344 -8.95 26.79 -65.33
N THR A 345 -7.86 26.05 -65.49
CA THR A 345 -7.62 24.75 -64.84
C THR A 345 -7.58 24.92 -63.31
N LYS A 346 -6.81 25.88 -62.79
CA LYS A 346 -6.74 26.19 -61.37
C LYS A 346 -8.12 26.58 -60.83
N LEU A 347 -8.88 27.36 -61.56
CA LEU A 347 -10.23 27.79 -61.17
C LEU A 347 -11.18 26.58 -61.09
N SER A 348 -11.12 25.66 -62.05
CA SER A 348 -11.90 24.43 -62.01
C SER A 348 -11.52 23.53 -60.84
N ASP A 349 -10.25 23.38 -60.53
CA ASP A 349 -9.76 22.60 -59.40
C ASP A 349 -10.27 23.18 -58.06
N LEU A 350 -10.24 24.51 -57.91
CA LEU A 350 -10.77 25.18 -56.70
C LEU A 350 -12.30 25.05 -56.58
N GLN A 351 -13.02 25.12 -57.71
CA GLN A 351 -14.47 24.88 -57.74
C GLN A 351 -14.84 23.47 -57.34
N GLN A 352 -14.05 22.49 -57.78
CA GLN A 352 -14.23 21.09 -57.37
C GLN A 352 -13.99 20.91 -55.89
N GLN A 353 -12.89 21.45 -55.37
CA GLN A 353 -12.59 21.43 -53.92
C GLN A 353 -13.69 22.12 -53.09
N ARG A 354 -14.20 23.28 -53.60
CA ARG A 354 -15.32 23.96 -52.95
C ARG A 354 -16.59 23.09 -52.92
N ALA A 355 -16.92 22.42 -54.03
CA ALA A 355 -18.06 21.52 -54.11
C ALA A 355 -17.90 20.35 -53.12
N GLU A 356 -16.72 19.77 -53.03
CA GLU A 356 -16.42 18.70 -52.09
C GLU A 356 -16.54 19.16 -50.62
N LEU A 357 -16.01 20.33 -50.28
CA LEU A 357 -16.14 20.90 -48.94
C LEU A 357 -17.58 21.31 -48.60
N SER A 358 -18.36 21.77 -49.57
CA SER A 358 -19.76 22.12 -49.38
C SER A 358 -20.67 20.94 -49.01
N LEU A 359 -20.23 19.70 -49.24
CA LEU A 359 -20.92 18.49 -48.78
C LEU A 359 -20.72 18.26 -47.26
N ARG A 360 -19.67 18.83 -46.67
CA ARG A 360 -19.30 18.63 -45.27
C ARG A 360 -19.51 19.87 -44.40
N PHE A 361 -19.44 21.08 -45.00
CA PHE A 361 -19.46 22.34 -44.26
C PHE A 361 -20.47 23.32 -44.88
N THR A 362 -21.03 24.20 -44.04
CA THR A 362 -21.89 25.28 -44.49
C THR A 362 -21.11 26.39 -45.19
N ALA A 363 -21.77 27.22 -46.01
CA ALA A 363 -21.15 28.34 -46.71
C ALA A 363 -20.40 29.35 -45.84
N ASN A 364 -20.72 29.43 -44.55
CA ASN A 364 -20.11 30.33 -43.60
C ASN A 364 -18.83 29.73 -42.96
N HIS A 365 -18.44 28.52 -43.28
CA HIS A 365 -17.24 27.91 -42.73
C HIS A 365 -15.98 28.61 -43.27
N PRO A 366 -14.96 28.91 -42.41
CA PRO A 366 -13.75 29.63 -42.84
C PRO A 366 -13.04 29.02 -44.04
N SER A 367 -12.99 27.69 -44.14
CA SER A 367 -12.37 27.00 -45.28
C SER A 367 -13.13 27.19 -46.59
N VAL A 368 -14.46 27.26 -46.57
CA VAL A 368 -15.28 27.54 -47.75
C VAL A 368 -15.12 28.98 -48.19
N GLN A 369 -15.13 29.93 -47.24
CA GLN A 369 -14.89 31.36 -47.52
C GLN A 369 -13.48 31.64 -48.08
N ALA A 370 -12.45 30.93 -47.59
CA ALA A 370 -11.09 31.06 -48.13
C ALA A 370 -11.01 30.58 -49.60
N LEU A 371 -11.71 29.48 -49.96
CA LEU A 371 -11.81 29.00 -51.34
C LEU A 371 -12.59 29.98 -52.21
N ASP A 372 -13.68 30.54 -51.70
CA ASP A 372 -14.48 31.53 -52.45
C ASP A 372 -13.64 32.79 -52.75
N ALA A 373 -12.81 33.25 -51.80
CA ALA A 373 -11.86 34.38 -52.01
C ALA A 373 -10.80 34.03 -53.09
N GLN A 374 -10.25 32.82 -53.11
CA GLN A 374 -9.33 32.37 -54.12
C GLN A 374 -9.99 32.27 -55.53
N ILE A 375 -11.19 31.71 -55.60
CA ILE A 375 -12.00 31.66 -56.79
C ILE A 375 -12.26 33.05 -57.37
N ALA A 376 -12.64 34.02 -56.47
CA ALA A 376 -12.87 35.38 -56.87
C ALA A 376 -11.58 36.07 -57.42
N SER A 377 -10.42 35.80 -56.79
CA SER A 377 -9.13 36.32 -57.25
C SER A 377 -8.75 35.83 -58.66
N LEU A 378 -8.85 34.49 -58.87
CA LEU A 378 -8.58 33.89 -60.14
C LEU A 378 -9.58 34.32 -61.26
N THR A 379 -10.84 34.53 -60.88
CA THR A 379 -11.85 35.05 -61.78
C THR A 379 -11.54 36.50 -62.22
N ALA A 380 -11.04 37.30 -61.28
CA ALA A 380 -10.57 38.67 -61.60
C ALA A 380 -9.31 38.65 -62.54
N ALA A 381 -8.39 37.72 -62.32
CA ALA A 381 -7.24 37.50 -63.18
C ALA A 381 -7.65 37.07 -64.59
N GLN A 382 -8.64 36.17 -64.71
CA GLN A 382 -9.18 35.73 -65.97
C GLN A 382 -9.84 36.90 -66.74
N THR A 383 -10.55 37.79 -66.05
CA THR A 383 -11.14 38.97 -66.67
C THR A 383 -10.06 39.92 -67.21
N ARG A 384 -8.94 40.10 -66.51
CA ARG A 384 -7.80 40.90 -66.99
C ARG A 384 -7.15 40.30 -68.20
N LEU A 385 -6.89 38.99 -68.24
CA LEU A 385 -6.36 38.28 -69.40
C LEU A 385 -7.31 38.38 -70.60
N GLY A 386 -8.62 38.33 -70.37
CA GLY A 386 -9.62 38.53 -71.40
C GLY A 386 -9.56 39.94 -72.05
N LYS A 387 -9.24 41.00 -71.31
CA LYS A 387 -9.00 42.36 -71.84
C LYS A 387 -7.77 42.39 -72.73
N ASN A 388 -6.68 41.75 -72.37
CA ASN A 388 -5.47 41.67 -73.20
C ASN A 388 -5.73 40.96 -74.53
N VAL A 389 -6.61 39.93 -74.52
CA VAL A 389 -7.01 39.24 -75.76
C VAL A 389 -7.77 40.19 -76.72
N SER A 390 -8.53 41.19 -76.22
CA SER A 390 -9.31 42.13 -77.04
C SER A 390 -8.46 43.18 -77.78
N THR A 391 -7.15 43.21 -77.54
CA THR A 391 -6.22 44.09 -78.27
C THR A 391 -5.58 43.44 -79.52
N LEU A 392 -5.82 42.16 -79.77
CA LEU A 392 -5.30 41.40 -80.91
C LEU A 392 -6.15 41.57 -82.16
N PRO A 393 -5.64 41.31 -83.39
CA PRO A 393 -6.43 41.30 -84.61
C PRO A 393 -7.63 40.33 -84.51
N ASP A 394 -8.82 40.67 -85.15
CA ASP A 394 -10.06 39.91 -85.00
C ASP A 394 -9.93 38.42 -85.36
N THR A 395 -9.18 38.13 -86.44
CA THR A 395 -8.95 36.75 -86.88
C THR A 395 -8.09 35.96 -85.87
N GLU A 396 -7.02 36.57 -85.34
CA GLU A 396 -6.17 35.97 -84.36
C GLU A 396 -6.88 35.82 -82.99
N GLN A 397 -7.67 36.82 -82.62
CA GLN A 397 -8.50 36.78 -81.42
C GLN A 397 -9.52 35.62 -81.44
N THR A 398 -10.11 35.39 -82.60
CA THR A 398 -11.15 34.31 -82.83
C THR A 398 -10.41 32.95 -82.80
N ALA A 399 -9.25 32.82 -83.50
CA ALA A 399 -8.43 31.60 -83.46
C ALA A 399 -7.96 31.26 -82.03
N LEU A 400 -7.50 32.26 -81.30
CA LEU A 400 -7.08 32.12 -79.95
C LEU A 400 -8.22 31.64 -79.04
N ARG A 401 -9.41 32.22 -79.21
CA ARG A 401 -10.61 31.83 -78.45
C ARG A 401 -10.93 30.38 -78.67
N TYR A 402 -11.07 29.91 -79.95
CA TYR A 402 -11.36 28.53 -80.19
C TYR A 402 -10.26 27.56 -79.77
N THR A 403 -9.03 27.89 -79.99
CA THR A 403 -7.86 27.06 -79.49
C THR A 403 -7.86 26.96 -77.99
N ARG A 404 -8.11 28.07 -77.27
CA ARG A 404 -8.26 28.12 -75.84
C ARG A 404 -9.38 27.17 -75.35
N ASP A 405 -10.56 27.29 -75.98
CA ASP A 405 -11.72 26.50 -75.58
C ASP A 405 -11.48 24.98 -75.74
N VAL A 406 -10.85 24.57 -76.83
CA VAL A 406 -10.45 23.19 -77.09
C VAL A 406 -9.42 22.75 -76.02
N ARG A 407 -8.33 23.50 -75.88
CA ARG A 407 -7.27 23.12 -74.94
C ARG A 407 -7.75 23.07 -73.51
N SER A 408 -8.49 24.06 -73.07
CA SER A 408 -9.05 24.12 -71.73
C SER A 408 -10.02 22.96 -71.42
N ASN A 409 -10.93 22.65 -72.39
CA ASN A 409 -11.85 21.56 -72.21
C ASN A 409 -11.15 20.19 -72.28
N SER A 410 -10.13 20.04 -73.12
CA SER A 410 -9.30 18.84 -73.21
C SER A 410 -8.53 18.57 -71.89
N GLU A 411 -7.87 19.60 -71.33
CA GLU A 411 -7.15 19.48 -70.06
C GLU A 411 -8.14 19.15 -68.88
N LEU A 412 -9.28 19.84 -68.86
CA LEU A 412 -10.34 19.56 -67.86
C LEU A 412 -10.85 18.14 -67.98
N TYR A 413 -11.16 17.66 -69.17
CA TYR A 413 -11.61 16.29 -69.41
C TYR A 413 -10.59 15.25 -68.97
N ALA A 414 -9.28 15.46 -69.30
CA ALA A 414 -8.20 14.59 -68.89
C ALA A 414 -8.06 14.54 -67.38
N ASN A 415 -8.10 15.71 -66.71
CA ASN A 415 -8.01 15.79 -65.25
C ASN A 415 -9.17 15.08 -64.55
N LEU A 416 -10.42 15.31 -64.99
CA LEU A 416 -11.59 14.63 -64.44
C LEU A 416 -11.53 13.13 -64.68
N GLN A 417 -11.09 12.69 -65.86
CA GLN A 417 -10.92 11.28 -66.18
C GLN A 417 -9.87 10.60 -65.29
N ASN A 418 -8.71 11.26 -65.06
CA ASN A 418 -7.67 10.77 -64.16
C ASN A 418 -8.17 10.68 -62.71
N SER A 419 -8.91 11.70 -62.24
CA SER A 419 -9.51 11.70 -60.90
C SER A 419 -10.54 10.58 -60.75
N ALA A 420 -11.43 10.36 -61.75
CA ALA A 420 -12.38 9.26 -61.73
C ALA A 420 -11.67 7.89 -61.70
N GLN A 421 -10.59 7.75 -62.47
CA GLN A 421 -9.77 6.52 -62.48
C GLN A 421 -9.14 6.25 -61.09
N GLN A 422 -8.55 7.27 -60.45
CA GLN A 422 -7.98 7.14 -59.13
C GLN A 422 -9.03 6.75 -58.06
N LEU A 423 -10.24 7.34 -58.14
CA LEU A 423 -11.33 6.99 -57.25
C LEU A 423 -11.88 5.59 -57.50
N ARG A 424 -11.92 5.11 -58.76
CA ARG A 424 -12.27 3.71 -59.08
C ARG A 424 -11.27 2.74 -58.48
N ILE A 425 -9.95 3.06 -58.56
CA ILE A 425 -8.90 2.24 -57.95
C ILE A 425 -9.05 2.24 -56.43
N ALA A 426 -9.29 3.40 -55.82
CA ALA A 426 -9.50 3.52 -54.38
C ALA A 426 -10.73 2.74 -53.90
N LYS A 427 -11.87 2.81 -54.66
CA LYS A 427 -13.07 2.02 -54.37
C LYS A 427 -12.82 0.52 -54.54
N ALA A 428 -12.14 0.08 -55.59
CA ALA A 428 -11.86 -1.33 -55.87
C ALA A 428 -10.83 -1.93 -54.90
N GLY A 429 -9.87 -1.12 -54.44
CA GLY A 429 -8.78 -1.56 -53.58
C GLY A 429 -9.17 -1.72 -52.13
N GLN A 430 -10.34 -1.24 -51.67
CA GLN A 430 -10.76 -1.21 -50.28
C GLN A 430 -9.64 -0.75 -49.30
N VAL A 431 -8.78 0.15 -49.75
CA VAL A 431 -7.59 0.61 -48.99
C VAL A 431 -8.01 1.67 -47.97
N GLY A 432 -8.17 1.26 -46.72
CA GLY A 432 -8.30 2.18 -45.61
C GLY A 432 -6.95 2.83 -45.26
N ASN A 433 -6.96 4.03 -44.68
CA ASN A 433 -5.73 4.62 -44.10
C ASN A 433 -5.42 4.05 -42.71
N VAL A 434 -6.22 3.10 -42.25
CA VAL A 434 -6.09 2.49 -40.97
C VAL A 434 -5.75 1.03 -41.12
N ARG A 435 -4.68 0.59 -40.48
CA ARG A 435 -4.30 -0.83 -40.45
C ARG A 435 -3.98 -1.29 -39.05
N ILE A 436 -4.27 -2.52 -38.74
CA ILE A 436 -3.85 -3.14 -37.50
C ILE A 436 -2.38 -3.53 -37.64
N VAL A 437 -1.53 -3.01 -36.76
CA VAL A 437 -0.10 -3.34 -36.69
C VAL A 437 0.12 -4.56 -35.84
N ASP A 438 -0.57 -4.61 -34.68
CA ASP A 438 -0.47 -5.73 -33.74
C ASP A 438 -1.85 -6.04 -33.14
N LEU A 439 -2.16 -7.32 -33.07
CA LEU A 439 -3.38 -7.83 -32.48
C LEU A 439 -3.15 -8.15 -31.01
N ALA A 440 -4.16 -7.86 -30.19
CA ALA A 440 -4.12 -8.21 -28.79
C ALA A 440 -4.00 -9.72 -28.59
N GLN A 441 -2.97 -10.14 -27.87
CA GLN A 441 -2.77 -11.53 -27.45
C GLN A 441 -3.21 -11.72 -25.99
N PRO A 442 -3.71 -12.90 -25.62
CA PRO A 442 -3.98 -13.21 -24.23
C PRO A 442 -2.68 -13.15 -23.43
N ALA A 443 -2.61 -12.27 -22.43
CA ALA A 443 -1.44 -12.14 -21.60
C ALA A 443 -1.27 -13.35 -20.67
N ASP A 444 -0.06 -13.90 -20.56
CA ASP A 444 0.27 -15.00 -19.66
C ASP A 444 0.46 -14.52 -18.22
N ASP A 445 1.07 -13.33 -18.04
CA ASP A 445 1.36 -12.76 -16.74
C ASP A 445 0.35 -11.67 -16.32
N PRO A 446 -0.10 -11.67 -15.05
CA PRO A 446 -0.98 -10.63 -14.55
C PRO A 446 -0.22 -9.33 -14.30
N VAL A 447 -0.83 -8.20 -14.68
CA VAL A 447 -0.28 -6.84 -14.46
C VAL A 447 -0.46 -6.41 -13.00
N ARG A 448 -1.52 -6.89 -12.32
CA ARG A 448 -1.83 -6.61 -10.91
C ARG A 448 -2.36 -7.87 -10.21
N PRO A 449 -2.11 -8.01 -8.88
CA PRO A 449 -1.17 -7.23 -8.08
C PRO A 449 0.29 -7.55 -8.44
N LYS A 450 1.17 -6.55 -8.37
CA LYS A 450 2.63 -6.77 -8.48
C LYS A 450 3.13 -7.42 -7.18
N ARG A 451 3.19 -8.75 -7.14
CA ARG A 451 3.47 -9.55 -5.93
C ARG A 451 4.70 -9.09 -5.17
N ALA A 452 5.82 -8.89 -5.86
CA ALA A 452 7.06 -8.42 -5.24
C ALA A 452 6.90 -7.05 -4.56
N LEU A 453 6.19 -6.10 -5.20
CA LEU A 453 5.94 -4.78 -4.65
C LEU A 453 5.06 -4.84 -3.39
N VAL A 454 4.00 -5.66 -3.40
CA VAL A 454 3.11 -5.84 -2.24
C VAL A 454 3.88 -6.40 -1.06
N ILE A 455 4.74 -7.42 -1.27
CA ILE A 455 5.57 -8.01 -0.23
C ILE A 455 6.56 -6.98 0.32
N LEU A 456 7.21 -6.20 -0.55
CA LEU A 456 8.16 -5.16 -0.13
C LEU A 456 7.48 -4.07 0.72
N ILE A 457 6.32 -3.58 0.28
CA ILE A 457 5.54 -2.59 1.04
C ILE A 457 5.09 -3.17 2.39
N SER A 458 4.63 -4.43 2.41
CA SER A 458 4.22 -5.11 3.64
C SER A 458 5.37 -5.26 4.62
N ALA A 459 6.59 -5.54 4.14
CA ALA A 459 7.79 -5.59 4.97
C ALA A 459 8.12 -4.22 5.59
N GLY A 460 8.04 -3.14 4.82
CA GLY A 460 8.24 -1.78 5.31
C GLY A 460 7.21 -1.38 6.38
N ILE A 461 5.93 -1.61 6.11
CA ILE A 461 4.85 -1.34 7.07
C ILE A 461 5.01 -2.20 8.33
N GLY A 462 5.34 -3.48 8.17
CA GLY A 462 5.56 -4.41 9.27
C GLY A 462 6.72 -4.00 10.18
N LEU A 463 7.81 -3.48 9.60
CA LEU A 463 8.94 -2.94 10.35
C LEU A 463 8.53 -1.72 11.19
N VAL A 464 7.84 -0.77 10.60
CA VAL A 464 7.37 0.44 11.30
C VAL A 464 6.41 0.07 12.44
N LEU A 465 5.43 -0.78 12.17
CA LEU A 465 4.48 -1.25 13.20
C LEU A 465 5.18 -2.04 14.32
N GLY A 466 6.19 -2.84 13.97
CA GLY A 466 7.01 -3.57 14.93
C GLY A 466 7.79 -2.64 15.88
N ILE A 467 8.37 -1.57 15.36
CA ILE A 467 9.06 -0.55 16.14
C ILE A 467 8.08 0.17 17.09
N ILE A 468 6.91 0.56 16.57
CA ILE A 468 5.84 1.19 17.37
C ILE A 468 5.40 0.25 18.50
N ALA A 469 5.15 -1.03 18.20
CA ALA A 469 4.75 -2.03 19.19
C ALA A 469 5.83 -2.23 20.27
N ALA A 470 7.12 -2.25 19.90
CA ALA A 470 8.24 -2.33 20.82
C ALA A 470 8.30 -1.11 21.74
N PHE A 471 8.07 0.09 21.20
CA PHE A 471 8.03 1.33 21.96
C PHE A 471 6.85 1.38 22.95
N VAL A 472 5.64 1.04 22.48
CA VAL A 472 4.44 0.96 23.33
C VAL A 472 4.65 -0.03 24.46
N ARG A 473 5.22 -1.19 24.17
CA ARG A 473 5.56 -2.18 25.21
C ARG A 473 6.55 -1.61 26.23
N LYS A 474 7.59 -0.92 25.77
CA LYS A 474 8.59 -0.29 26.67
C LYS A 474 7.94 0.80 27.52
N SER A 475 7.07 1.63 26.95
CA SER A 475 6.37 2.70 27.66
C SER A 475 5.41 2.18 28.73
N LEU A 476 4.68 1.09 28.43
CA LEU A 476 3.69 0.54 29.36
C LEU A 476 4.27 -0.37 30.45
N TRP A 477 5.35 -1.10 30.15
CA TRP A 477 5.94 -2.09 31.06
C TRP A 477 7.43 -1.87 31.33
N GLY A 478 8.01 -0.76 30.92
CA GLY A 478 9.40 -0.41 31.18
C GLY A 478 9.62 -0.02 32.66
N GLY A 479 10.63 -0.63 33.33
CA GLY A 479 11.10 -0.20 34.62
C GLY A 479 12.26 0.80 34.52
N VAL A 480 12.68 1.37 35.66
CA VAL A 480 13.82 2.28 35.75
C VAL A 480 15.08 1.63 35.21
N GLU A 481 15.73 2.27 34.27
CA GLU A 481 16.98 1.82 33.68
C GLU A 481 18.17 2.68 34.04
N ARG A 482 17.96 3.95 34.42
CA ARG A 482 19.01 4.93 34.75
C ARG A 482 18.84 5.45 36.15
N PRO A 483 19.93 5.54 36.95
CA PRO A 483 19.90 6.13 38.30
C PRO A 483 19.38 7.57 38.27
N GLU A 484 19.74 8.34 37.23
CA GLU A 484 19.38 9.74 37.08
C GLU A 484 17.85 9.95 36.98
N ASP A 485 17.11 8.94 36.48
CA ASP A 485 15.66 9.00 36.41
C ASP A 485 15.02 9.00 37.81
N ILE A 486 15.60 8.22 38.74
CA ILE A 486 15.18 8.19 40.16
C ILE A 486 15.49 9.52 40.81
N GLU A 487 16.74 10.02 40.66
CA GLU A 487 17.18 11.24 41.29
C GLU A 487 16.41 12.46 40.80
N ARG A 488 16.15 12.54 39.50
CA ARG A 488 15.44 13.66 38.87
C ARG A 488 13.94 13.68 39.21
N GLN A 489 13.29 12.51 39.13
CA GLN A 489 11.83 12.45 39.28
C GLN A 489 11.39 12.35 40.75
N LEU A 490 12.19 11.69 41.59
CA LEU A 490 11.82 11.45 43.00
C LEU A 490 12.63 12.28 43.99
N GLY A 491 13.64 13.02 43.53
CA GLY A 491 14.50 13.86 44.40
C GLY A 491 15.32 13.07 45.44
N THR A 492 15.50 11.76 45.20
CA THR A 492 16.15 10.86 46.15
C THR A 492 17.43 10.30 45.54
N ARG A 493 18.54 10.34 46.31
CA ARG A 493 19.85 9.88 45.84
C ARG A 493 19.92 8.36 45.71
N VAL A 494 20.63 7.91 44.65
CA VAL A 494 21.00 6.50 44.50
C VAL A 494 22.33 6.28 45.27
N PHE A 495 22.28 5.51 46.36
CA PHE A 495 23.42 5.28 47.28
C PHE A 495 24.45 4.32 46.69
N ALA A 496 23.98 3.29 45.97
CA ALA A 496 24.85 2.34 45.32
C ALA A 496 24.15 1.67 44.16
N ILE A 497 24.94 1.24 43.18
CA ILE A 497 24.53 0.44 42.04
C ILE A 497 25.17 -0.94 42.19
N VAL A 498 24.36 -1.98 42.17
CA VAL A 498 24.83 -3.36 42.28
C VAL A 498 24.66 -4.07 40.95
N PRO A 499 25.76 -4.36 40.24
CA PRO A 499 25.73 -5.02 38.97
C PRO A 499 25.14 -6.43 39.06
N ARG A 500 24.67 -6.92 37.90
CA ARG A 500 24.19 -8.30 37.75
C ARG A 500 25.36 -9.28 37.89
N SER A 501 25.23 -10.24 38.80
CA SER A 501 26.19 -11.33 38.99
C SER A 501 25.66 -12.65 38.44
N THR A 502 26.47 -13.31 37.62
CA THR A 502 26.17 -14.66 37.14
C THR A 502 26.36 -15.70 38.23
N GLN A 503 27.30 -15.46 39.20
CA GLN A 503 27.53 -16.31 40.35
C GLN A 503 26.33 -16.27 41.29
N GLN A 504 25.77 -15.07 41.56
CA GLN A 504 24.57 -14.91 42.37
C GLN A 504 23.39 -15.70 41.79
N LEU A 505 23.21 -15.69 40.45
CA LEU A 505 22.14 -16.47 39.80
C LEU A 505 22.34 -17.99 40.06
N ARG A 506 23.57 -18.47 40.14
CA ARG A 506 23.86 -19.88 40.46
C ARG A 506 23.55 -20.18 41.91
N LEU A 507 23.97 -19.30 42.85
CA LEU A 507 23.68 -19.44 44.27
C LEU A 507 22.18 -19.42 44.56
N GLN A 508 21.46 -18.50 43.94
CA GLN A 508 20.01 -18.39 44.09
C GLN A 508 19.27 -19.67 43.60
N ARG A 509 19.77 -20.30 42.56
CA ARG A 509 19.23 -21.61 42.14
C ARG A 509 19.49 -22.72 43.15
N GLN A 510 20.66 -22.69 43.84
CA GLN A 510 20.96 -23.64 44.87
C GLN A 510 20.10 -23.46 46.12
N VAL A 511 19.85 -22.21 46.54
CA VAL A 511 18.86 -21.87 47.58
C VAL A 511 17.48 -22.37 47.21
N GLY A 512 17.02 -22.13 45.99
CA GLY A 512 15.75 -22.61 45.49
C GLY A 512 15.61 -24.14 45.45
N MET A 513 16.74 -24.86 45.25
CA MET A 513 16.82 -26.33 45.31
C MET A 513 17.01 -26.85 46.73
N ARG A 514 16.99 -26.00 47.78
CA ARG A 514 17.21 -26.32 49.18
C ARG A 514 18.49 -27.13 49.40
N ARG A 515 19.56 -26.79 48.67
CA ARG A 515 20.86 -27.40 48.89
C ARG A 515 21.44 -26.90 50.25
N GLU A 516 21.98 -27.84 51.04
CA GLU A 516 22.67 -27.49 52.27
C GLU A 516 23.97 -26.74 51.96
N GLY A 517 24.32 -25.78 52.81
CA GLY A 517 25.51 -24.98 52.69
C GLY A 517 25.26 -23.48 52.66
N MET A 518 26.33 -22.73 52.63
CA MET A 518 26.33 -21.29 52.61
C MET A 518 26.20 -20.78 51.18
N HIS A 519 25.28 -19.83 50.95
CA HIS A 519 24.97 -19.28 49.64
C HIS A 519 25.05 -17.73 49.62
N VAL A 520 26.04 -17.17 50.29
CA VAL A 520 26.28 -15.73 50.37
C VAL A 520 27.40 -15.37 49.37
N LEU A 521 27.13 -14.48 48.44
CA LEU A 521 28.06 -14.13 47.35
C LEU A 521 29.37 -13.52 47.87
N ALA A 522 29.26 -12.60 48.84
CA ALA A 522 30.45 -11.94 49.44
C ALA A 522 31.42 -12.92 50.10
N ALA A 523 30.93 -14.06 50.57
CA ALA A 523 31.79 -15.11 51.17
C ALA A 523 32.34 -16.07 50.11
N GLN A 524 31.56 -16.39 49.06
CA GLN A 524 31.95 -17.40 48.05
C GLN A 524 32.70 -16.84 46.85
N ALA A 525 32.40 -15.59 46.45
CA ALA A 525 33.04 -14.90 45.34
C ALA A 525 33.29 -13.43 45.68
N PRO A 526 34.27 -13.15 46.56
CA PRO A 526 34.55 -11.79 47.04
C PRO A 526 35.00 -10.81 45.94
N GLU A 527 35.49 -11.31 44.80
CA GLU A 527 35.95 -10.52 43.66
C GLU A 527 34.80 -10.22 42.66
N ASP A 528 33.56 -10.66 42.91
CA ASP A 528 32.44 -10.41 42.03
C ASP A 528 32.09 -8.93 42.01
N ALA A 529 31.79 -8.39 40.80
CA ALA A 529 31.45 -6.98 40.63
C ALA A 529 30.24 -6.52 41.46
N ALA A 530 29.28 -7.43 41.74
CA ALA A 530 28.16 -7.12 42.63
C ALA A 530 28.63 -6.92 44.08
N VAL A 531 29.65 -7.66 44.53
CA VAL A 531 30.25 -7.51 45.86
C VAL A 531 30.94 -6.14 45.99
N GLU A 532 31.59 -5.67 44.91
CA GLU A 532 32.21 -4.34 44.89
C GLU A 532 31.14 -3.23 44.96
N GLY A 533 29.99 -3.40 44.25
CA GLY A 533 28.85 -2.49 44.42
C GLY A 533 28.34 -2.43 45.88
N ILE A 534 28.36 -3.56 46.60
CA ILE A 534 27.94 -3.59 48.02
C ILE A 534 29.04 -3.05 48.93
N ARG A 535 30.34 -3.19 48.58
CA ARG A 535 31.45 -2.48 49.31
C ARG A 535 31.30 -0.97 49.21
N SER A 536 30.92 -0.44 48.04
CA SER A 536 30.61 0.98 47.87
C SER A 536 29.42 1.41 48.74
N LEU A 537 28.36 0.57 48.82
CA LEU A 537 27.22 0.78 49.71
C LEU A 537 27.70 0.83 51.18
N ARG A 538 28.54 -0.13 51.62
CA ARG A 538 29.09 -0.17 52.98
C ARG A 538 29.80 1.14 53.32
N THR A 539 30.65 1.65 52.41
CA THR A 539 31.41 2.90 52.63
C THR A 539 30.44 4.09 52.73
N SER A 540 29.46 4.20 51.85
CA SER A 540 28.45 5.26 51.90
C SER A 540 27.59 5.19 53.16
N LEU A 541 27.27 3.97 53.64
CA LEU A 541 26.47 3.74 54.82
C LEU A 541 27.26 4.09 56.12
N GLN A 542 28.55 3.80 56.17
CA GLN A 542 29.39 4.16 57.33
C GLN A 542 29.40 5.67 57.58
N LEU A 543 29.46 6.48 56.55
CA LEU A 543 29.36 7.94 56.66
C LEU A 543 28.00 8.39 57.22
N GLN A 544 26.94 7.75 56.80
CA GLN A 544 25.56 8.08 57.19
C GLN A 544 25.22 7.61 58.63
N LEU A 545 25.78 6.49 59.06
CA LEU A 545 25.56 5.96 60.43
C LEU A 545 26.07 6.91 61.51
N GLY A 546 27.09 7.72 61.19
CA GLY A 546 27.57 8.75 62.13
C GLY A 546 26.53 9.83 62.42
N GLU A 547 25.62 10.09 61.56
CA GLU A 547 24.51 11.07 61.68
C GLU A 547 23.17 10.44 62.03
N ALA A 548 23.07 9.09 62.04
CA ALA A 548 21.84 8.36 62.24
C ALA A 548 21.45 8.33 63.75
N ARG A 549 20.13 8.15 64.01
CA ARG A 549 19.57 8.04 65.34
C ARG A 549 20.09 6.82 66.12
N ASN A 550 20.40 5.76 65.41
CA ASN A 550 20.90 4.50 65.91
C ASN A 550 21.60 3.69 64.81
N ASN A 551 22.18 2.55 65.14
CA ASN A 551 22.91 1.64 64.28
C ASN A 551 22.01 0.57 63.62
N VAL A 552 20.67 0.77 63.52
CA VAL A 552 19.72 -0.13 62.88
C VAL A 552 19.47 0.31 61.43
N VAL A 553 19.75 -0.56 60.47
CA VAL A 553 19.57 -0.34 59.03
C VAL A 553 18.46 -1.24 58.49
N MET A 554 17.45 -0.65 57.93
CA MET A 554 16.34 -1.38 57.29
C MET A 554 16.54 -1.39 55.78
N LEU A 555 16.44 -2.56 55.18
CA LEU A 555 16.36 -2.75 53.73
C LEU A 555 14.93 -3.17 53.33
N THR A 556 14.31 -2.40 52.46
CA THR A 556 12.98 -2.68 51.98
C THR A 556 12.88 -2.51 50.45
N GLY A 557 11.76 -2.82 49.81
CA GLY A 557 11.55 -2.66 48.40
C GLY A 557 10.08 -2.49 48.03
N SER A 558 9.80 -2.07 46.81
CA SER A 558 8.43 -1.89 46.30
C SER A 558 7.71 -3.23 46.08
N ARG A 559 8.42 -4.19 45.49
CA ARG A 559 7.89 -5.52 45.10
C ARG A 559 8.77 -6.66 45.59
N PRO A 560 8.25 -7.92 45.59
CA PRO A 560 9.11 -9.10 45.76
C PRO A 560 10.20 -9.16 44.70
N GLU A 561 11.27 -9.92 44.99
CA GLU A 561 12.40 -10.15 44.09
C GLU A 561 13.21 -8.91 43.68
N ALA A 562 13.11 -7.82 44.44
CA ALA A 562 13.95 -6.64 44.22
C ALA A 562 15.43 -6.86 44.63
N GLY A 563 15.76 -7.94 45.32
CA GLY A 563 17.10 -8.27 45.79
C GLY A 563 17.38 -7.84 47.22
N LYS A 564 16.38 -7.58 48.06
CA LYS A 564 16.49 -7.16 49.44
C LYS A 564 17.34 -8.12 50.30
N SER A 565 16.88 -9.38 50.41
CA SER A 565 17.54 -10.42 51.22
C SER A 565 18.96 -10.72 50.75
N PHE A 566 19.20 -10.65 49.43
CA PHE A 566 20.55 -10.72 48.85
C PHE A 566 21.42 -9.58 49.35
N LEU A 567 20.93 -8.34 49.30
CA LEU A 567 21.68 -7.18 49.80
C LEU A 567 21.90 -7.24 51.32
N SER A 568 20.87 -7.61 52.10
CA SER A 568 20.92 -7.72 53.55
C SER A 568 22.00 -8.72 53.98
N ALA A 569 22.01 -9.93 53.41
CA ALA A 569 22.99 -10.97 53.74
C ALA A 569 24.42 -10.56 53.36
N ASN A 570 24.61 -10.04 52.14
CA ASN A 570 25.93 -9.65 51.66
C ASN A 570 26.48 -8.38 52.35
N LEU A 571 25.62 -7.40 52.65
CA LEU A 571 26.03 -6.21 53.43
C LEU A 571 26.47 -6.58 54.84
N ALA A 572 25.69 -7.45 55.53
CA ALA A 572 26.06 -7.93 56.87
C ALA A 572 27.45 -8.60 56.84
N THR A 573 27.66 -9.48 55.84
CA THR A 573 28.94 -10.19 55.66
C THR A 573 30.13 -9.20 55.44
N LEU A 574 29.92 -8.22 54.56
CA LEU A 574 30.96 -7.23 54.24
C LEU A 574 31.25 -6.25 55.35
N VAL A 575 30.27 -5.92 56.20
CA VAL A 575 30.51 -5.10 57.38
C VAL A 575 31.26 -5.92 58.47
N ALA A 576 30.86 -7.17 58.67
CA ALA A 576 31.56 -8.04 59.65
C ALA A 576 33.01 -8.31 59.23
N SER A 577 33.34 -8.36 57.93
CA SER A 577 34.76 -8.50 57.51
C SER A 577 35.66 -7.37 57.92
N THR A 578 35.14 -6.23 58.46
CA THR A 578 35.89 -5.12 59.05
C THR A 578 36.02 -5.24 60.59
N ARG A 579 35.83 -6.44 61.09
CA ARG A 579 35.91 -6.76 62.55
C ARG A 579 34.79 -6.10 63.37
N LYS A 580 33.65 -5.80 62.79
CA LYS A 580 32.44 -5.32 63.46
C LYS A 580 31.52 -6.47 63.77
N ARG A 581 30.81 -6.43 64.87
CA ARG A 581 29.77 -7.37 65.23
C ARG A 581 28.46 -6.94 64.52
N VAL A 582 27.91 -7.79 63.66
CA VAL A 582 26.73 -7.50 62.89
C VAL A 582 25.62 -8.48 63.22
N LEU A 583 24.46 -7.95 63.55
CA LEU A 583 23.22 -8.77 63.63
C LEU A 583 22.38 -8.59 62.41
N LEU A 584 22.04 -9.70 61.74
CA LEU A 584 21.09 -9.74 60.63
C LEU A 584 19.75 -10.28 61.15
N ILE A 585 18.67 -9.55 60.89
CA ILE A 585 17.32 -9.94 61.32
C ILE A 585 16.44 -10.14 60.07
N ASP A 586 15.85 -11.35 59.98
CA ASP A 586 14.85 -11.63 58.95
C ASP A 586 13.47 -11.12 59.43
N GLY A 587 13.14 -9.88 59.06
CA GLY A 587 11.87 -9.23 59.39
C GLY A 587 10.73 -9.58 58.48
N ASP A 588 10.95 -10.37 57.42
CA ASP A 588 9.87 -10.91 56.59
C ASP A 588 9.36 -12.23 57.18
N MET A 589 8.58 -12.16 58.25
CA MET A 589 8.01 -13.33 58.89
C MET A 589 7.09 -14.15 57.98
N ARG A 590 6.64 -13.58 56.85
CA ARG A 590 5.74 -14.24 55.90
C ARG A 590 6.48 -15.11 54.89
N ARG A 591 7.51 -14.54 54.27
CA ARG A 591 8.23 -15.18 53.15
C ARG A 591 9.75 -15.10 53.31
N GLY A 592 10.26 -14.69 54.47
CA GLY A 592 11.67 -14.58 54.74
C GLY A 592 12.39 -15.89 54.48
N ASP A 593 13.54 -15.81 53.78
CA ASP A 593 14.34 -16.96 53.39
C ASP A 593 15.86 -16.76 53.68
N ILE A 594 16.21 -15.74 54.45
CA ILE A 594 17.59 -15.44 54.83
C ILE A 594 18.30 -16.63 55.47
N HIS A 595 17.61 -17.39 56.31
CA HIS A 595 18.11 -18.61 56.93
C HIS A 595 18.67 -19.62 55.91
N SER A 596 18.03 -19.69 54.72
CA SER A 596 18.47 -20.58 53.65
C SER A 596 19.78 -20.13 52.97
N HIS A 597 20.10 -18.83 53.01
CA HIS A 597 21.37 -18.31 52.50
C HIS A 597 22.54 -18.70 53.37
N PHE A 598 22.32 -18.90 54.68
CA PHE A 598 23.36 -19.31 55.65
C PHE A 598 23.28 -20.80 56.01
N GLY A 599 22.33 -21.55 55.46
CA GLY A 599 22.18 -22.99 55.72
C GLY A 599 21.72 -23.33 57.12
N VAL A 600 21.02 -22.40 57.79
CA VAL A 600 20.51 -22.57 59.16
C VAL A 600 19.00 -22.83 59.19
N ARG A 601 18.47 -23.23 60.36
CA ARG A 601 17.03 -23.44 60.54
C ARG A 601 16.32 -22.09 60.68
N HIS A 602 15.06 -22.03 60.20
CA HIS A 602 14.24 -20.82 60.27
C HIS A 602 13.58 -20.58 61.65
N THR A 603 13.55 -21.60 62.50
CA THR A 603 12.95 -21.58 63.88
C THR A 603 13.95 -22.09 64.89
N PRO A 604 13.98 -21.54 66.12
CA PRO A 604 13.21 -20.34 66.55
C PRO A 604 13.75 -19.06 65.91
N GLY A 605 12.95 -17.96 65.88
CA GLY A 605 13.32 -16.71 65.23
C GLY A 605 12.54 -15.50 65.75
N LEU A 606 12.52 -14.42 64.96
CA LEU A 606 11.94 -13.12 65.32
C LEU A 606 10.49 -13.23 65.80
N SER A 607 9.66 -14.03 65.13
CA SER A 607 8.26 -14.21 65.55
C SER A 607 8.17 -14.82 66.95
N ASP A 608 9.07 -15.77 67.28
CA ASP A 608 9.04 -16.47 68.58
C ASP A 608 9.52 -15.50 69.69
N VAL A 609 10.45 -14.61 69.42
CA VAL A 609 10.91 -13.54 70.33
C VAL A 609 9.76 -12.54 70.60
N LEU A 610 9.02 -12.14 69.57
CA LEU A 610 7.89 -11.24 69.70
C LEU A 610 6.71 -11.89 70.47
N MET A 611 6.61 -13.20 70.44
CA MET A 611 5.61 -13.97 71.23
C MET A 611 6.08 -14.24 72.68
N GLY A 612 7.29 -13.82 73.08
CA GLY A 612 7.72 -13.88 74.48
C GLY A 612 8.96 -14.72 74.73
N ALA A 613 9.59 -15.31 73.71
CA ALA A 613 10.89 -15.97 73.85
C ALA A 613 12.00 -14.93 74.21
N ASN A 614 13.07 -15.38 74.85
CA ASN A 614 14.22 -14.52 75.13
C ASN A 614 15.01 -14.32 73.78
N ALA A 615 15.30 -13.09 73.43
CA ALA A 615 16.00 -12.76 72.19
C ALA A 615 17.40 -13.42 72.12
N MET A 616 18.12 -13.54 73.25
CA MET A 616 19.44 -14.13 73.29
C MET A 616 19.46 -15.63 73.01
N ASP A 617 18.37 -16.36 73.28
CA ASP A 617 18.27 -17.80 73.07
C ASP A 617 17.92 -18.15 71.61
N VAL A 618 17.53 -17.14 70.85
CA VAL A 618 17.05 -17.29 69.45
C VAL A 618 18.15 -16.89 68.46
N ILE A 619 19.13 -16.14 68.88
CA ILE A 619 20.23 -15.71 68.04
C ILE A 619 21.06 -16.91 67.60
N VAL A 620 21.23 -17.10 66.32
CA VAL A 620 22.17 -18.06 65.74
C VAL A 620 23.52 -17.33 65.59
N HIS A 621 24.44 -17.67 66.48
CA HIS A 621 25.74 -17.01 66.53
C HIS A 621 26.69 -17.51 65.42
N ASP A 622 27.56 -16.61 64.98
CA ASP A 622 28.60 -16.89 63.98
C ASP A 622 28.18 -17.70 62.74
N VAL A 623 27.03 -17.33 62.16
CA VAL A 623 26.63 -17.89 60.89
C VAL A 623 27.66 -17.64 59.78
N LEU A 624 28.42 -16.56 59.94
CA LEU A 624 29.68 -16.22 59.32
C LEU A 624 30.51 -15.47 60.34
N PRO A 625 31.85 -15.43 60.25
CA PRO A 625 32.68 -14.74 61.24
C PRO A 625 32.26 -13.30 61.51
N GLY A 626 31.76 -13.00 62.72
CA GLY A 626 31.26 -11.72 63.14
C GLY A 626 29.79 -11.40 62.63
N VAL A 627 29.08 -12.34 62.07
CA VAL A 627 27.68 -12.18 61.71
C VAL A 627 26.80 -13.14 62.49
N ASP A 628 25.92 -12.56 63.30
CA ASP A 628 24.86 -13.28 64.00
C ASP A 628 23.51 -13.10 63.26
N LEU A 629 22.62 -14.10 63.32
CA LEU A 629 21.36 -14.11 62.62
C LEU A 629 20.19 -14.37 63.56
N ILE A 630 19.17 -13.54 63.46
CA ILE A 630 17.82 -13.88 63.96
C ILE A 630 16.97 -14.27 62.73
N PRO A 631 16.66 -15.55 62.53
CA PRO A 631 15.79 -15.98 61.44
C PRO A 631 14.34 -15.53 61.67
N LYS A 632 13.45 -15.71 60.66
CA LYS A 632 12.07 -15.23 60.76
C LYS A 632 11.23 -15.87 61.88
N GLY A 633 11.54 -17.10 62.27
CA GLY A 633 10.80 -17.87 63.23
C GLY A 633 9.59 -18.64 62.63
N SER A 634 8.74 -19.09 63.50
CA SER A 634 7.46 -19.75 63.15
C SER A 634 6.47 -18.76 62.51
N LEU A 635 5.67 -19.19 61.57
CA LEU A 635 4.70 -18.30 60.89
C LEU A 635 3.55 -17.92 61.83
N PRO A 636 3.46 -16.65 62.33
CA PRO A 636 2.39 -16.26 63.22
C PRO A 636 1.09 -16.00 62.50
N SER A 637 -0.06 -16.11 63.25
CA SER A 637 -1.38 -15.82 62.68
C SER A 637 -1.56 -14.34 62.32
N HIS A 638 -0.96 -13.42 63.08
CA HIS A 638 -1.11 -11.98 62.88
C HIS A 638 0.27 -11.27 62.90
N PRO A 639 1.10 -11.39 61.82
CA PRO A 639 2.45 -10.84 61.82
C PRO A 639 2.51 -9.32 62.01
N ALA A 640 1.57 -8.58 61.41
CA ALA A 640 1.55 -7.12 61.50
C ALA A 640 1.25 -6.62 62.93
N GLU A 641 0.38 -7.31 63.65
CA GLU A 641 0.05 -6.96 65.05
C GLU A 641 1.22 -7.23 65.98
N LEU A 642 1.95 -8.34 65.79
CA LEU A 642 3.14 -8.67 66.56
C LEU A 642 4.23 -7.63 66.35
N LEU A 643 4.47 -7.17 65.11
CA LEU A 643 5.44 -6.12 64.81
C LEU A 643 5.02 -4.77 65.40
N ALA A 644 3.71 -4.48 65.49
CA ALA A 644 3.20 -3.22 66.03
C ALA A 644 3.25 -3.17 67.56
N SER A 645 3.58 -4.26 68.22
CA SER A 645 3.75 -4.28 69.68
C SER A 645 4.98 -3.53 70.16
N ASP A 646 4.96 -2.97 71.38
CA ASP A 646 6.08 -2.28 72.01
C ASP A 646 7.32 -3.20 72.17
N ARG A 647 7.09 -4.51 72.14
CA ARG A 647 8.12 -5.54 72.27
C ARG A 647 9.22 -5.46 71.22
N LEU A 648 8.88 -5.12 69.97
CA LEU A 648 9.88 -4.93 68.90
C LEU A 648 10.84 -3.78 69.25
N GLY A 649 10.28 -2.68 69.76
CA GLY A 649 11.07 -1.53 70.19
C GLY A 649 12.03 -1.84 71.35
N GLU A 650 11.55 -2.61 72.36
CA GLU A 650 12.35 -3.06 73.50
C GLU A 650 13.53 -3.94 73.08
N ILE A 651 13.22 -4.98 72.25
CA ILE A 651 14.22 -5.92 71.73
C ILE A 651 15.31 -5.22 70.92
N LEU A 652 14.89 -4.36 69.97
CA LEU A 652 15.84 -3.57 69.17
C LEU A 652 16.60 -2.58 70.02
N GLY A 653 15.98 -2.10 71.12
CA GLY A 653 16.62 -1.26 72.14
C GLY A 653 17.79 -1.94 72.84
N GLU A 654 17.69 -3.23 73.15
CA GLU A 654 18.74 -4.08 73.73
C GLU A 654 19.79 -4.47 72.68
N LEU A 655 19.35 -4.99 71.54
CA LEU A 655 20.23 -5.51 70.50
C LEU A 655 21.19 -4.45 69.93
N LYS A 656 20.70 -3.21 69.75
CA LYS A 656 21.52 -2.11 69.21
C LYS A 656 22.76 -1.72 70.13
N GLN A 657 22.70 -2.13 71.39
CA GLN A 657 23.84 -1.90 72.33
C GLN A 657 24.90 -2.98 72.26
N LEU A 658 24.50 -4.19 71.75
CA LEU A 658 25.39 -5.37 71.73
C LEU A 658 26.13 -5.50 70.40
N TYR A 659 25.56 -4.92 69.31
CA TYR A 659 26.10 -5.02 67.96
C TYR A 659 26.53 -3.67 67.41
N ASP A 660 27.55 -3.65 66.54
CA ASP A 660 27.98 -2.41 65.87
C ASP A 660 27.03 -2.01 64.76
N LEU A 661 26.32 -3.00 64.20
CA LEU A 661 25.32 -2.80 63.18
C LEU A 661 24.21 -3.85 63.29
N VAL A 662 22.95 -3.44 63.16
CA VAL A 662 21.78 -4.31 63.06
C VAL A 662 21.18 -4.08 61.66
N VAL A 663 21.15 -5.12 60.82
CA VAL A 663 20.53 -5.08 59.49
C VAL A 663 19.19 -5.82 59.54
N ILE A 664 18.11 -5.17 59.14
CA ILE A 664 16.78 -5.77 59.08
C ILE A 664 16.31 -5.88 57.64
N ASP A 665 16.13 -7.10 57.17
CA ASP A 665 15.45 -7.40 55.93
C ASP A 665 13.93 -7.35 56.13
N THR A 666 13.19 -6.72 55.22
CA THR A 666 11.77 -6.53 55.40
C THR A 666 10.95 -6.95 54.16
N PRO A 667 9.68 -7.29 54.30
CA PRO A 667 8.83 -7.57 53.16
C PRO A 667 8.60 -6.33 52.30
N PRO A 668 8.09 -6.51 51.06
CA PRO A 668 7.79 -5.40 50.14
C PRO A 668 6.69 -4.47 50.66
N VAL A 669 6.92 -3.15 50.64
CA VAL A 669 6.02 -2.12 51.17
C VAL A 669 4.65 -2.08 50.45
N LEU A 670 4.63 -2.34 49.13
CA LEU A 670 3.37 -2.32 48.39
C LEU A 670 2.47 -3.56 48.66
N ALA A 671 3.08 -4.62 49.23
CA ALA A 671 2.35 -5.84 49.54
C ALA A 671 1.78 -5.83 50.97
N VAL A 672 2.56 -5.31 51.95
CA VAL A 672 2.22 -5.34 53.37
C VAL A 672 2.78 -4.12 54.12
N THR A 673 2.24 -3.83 55.32
CA THR A 673 2.61 -2.67 56.12
C THR A 673 3.80 -2.93 57.07
N ASP A 674 4.25 -4.16 57.17
CA ASP A 674 5.27 -4.65 58.13
C ASP A 674 6.57 -3.81 58.08
N ALA A 675 7.06 -3.49 56.85
CA ALA A 675 8.23 -2.65 56.64
C ALA A 675 8.05 -1.22 57.20
N THR A 676 6.83 -0.68 57.18
CA THR A 676 6.52 0.64 57.73
C THR A 676 6.60 0.64 59.26
N VAL A 677 6.14 -0.43 59.88
CA VAL A 677 6.22 -0.57 61.34
C VAL A 677 7.68 -0.73 61.80
N ILE A 678 8.43 -1.63 61.17
CA ILE A 678 9.85 -1.87 61.49
C ILE A 678 10.68 -0.59 61.26
N GLY A 679 10.39 0.14 60.18
CA GLY A 679 11.16 1.31 59.77
C GLY A 679 11.11 2.47 60.76
N ARG A 680 10.11 2.54 61.67
CA ARG A 680 10.07 3.56 62.74
C ARG A 680 11.19 3.39 63.76
N HIS A 681 11.67 2.16 63.91
CA HIS A 681 12.77 1.83 64.83
C HIS A 681 14.15 1.90 64.18
N ALA A 682 14.21 1.99 62.85
CA ALA A 682 15.45 2.07 62.09
C ALA A 682 16.04 3.48 62.12
N GLY A 683 17.38 3.56 62.33
CA GLY A 683 18.14 4.80 62.15
C GLY A 683 18.35 5.19 60.71
N THR A 684 18.46 4.18 59.86
CA THR A 684 18.61 4.38 58.40
C THR A 684 17.71 3.39 57.63
N SER A 685 16.94 3.89 56.70
CA SER A 685 16.10 3.07 55.82
C SER A 685 16.49 3.26 54.36
N LEU A 686 16.71 2.16 53.63
CA LEU A 686 17.13 2.15 52.23
C LEU A 686 16.12 1.36 51.38
N LEU A 687 15.78 1.89 50.21
CA LEU A 687 14.84 1.28 49.28
C LEU A 687 15.60 0.53 48.16
N VAL A 688 15.36 -0.74 48.06
CA VAL A 688 15.94 -1.60 47.01
C VAL A 688 15.04 -1.61 45.79
N VAL A 689 15.62 -1.23 44.67
CA VAL A 689 14.95 -1.14 43.35
C VAL A 689 15.70 -1.99 42.36
N ARG A 690 14.97 -2.81 41.59
CA ARG A 690 15.57 -3.68 40.57
C ARG A 690 15.53 -3.01 39.22
N HIS A 691 16.65 -2.93 38.53
CA HIS A 691 16.82 -2.38 37.20
C HIS A 691 15.84 -2.99 36.19
N GLY A 692 15.15 -2.15 35.40
CA GLY A 692 14.24 -2.56 34.33
C GLY A 692 12.97 -3.29 34.80
N LYS A 693 12.71 -3.38 36.12
CA LYS A 693 11.55 -4.07 36.70
C LYS A 693 10.62 -3.16 37.49
N ASN A 694 11.15 -2.27 38.26
CA ASN A 694 10.37 -1.33 39.06
C ASN A 694 10.10 -0.05 38.28
N GLN A 695 8.87 0.39 38.24
CA GLN A 695 8.49 1.67 37.62
C GLN A 695 8.74 2.82 38.59
N VAL A 696 9.06 4.02 38.07
CA VAL A 696 9.28 5.21 38.89
C VAL A 696 8.06 5.53 39.76
N GLN A 697 6.87 5.35 39.23
CA GLN A 697 5.61 5.57 39.95
C GLN A 697 5.47 4.63 41.17
N GLU A 698 5.85 3.34 41.02
CA GLU A 698 5.84 2.38 42.14
C GLU A 698 6.84 2.75 43.23
N ILE A 699 8.03 3.22 42.84
CA ILE A 699 9.04 3.69 43.75
C ILE A 699 8.52 4.90 44.52
N GLY A 700 7.93 5.87 43.82
CA GLY A 700 7.30 7.06 44.43
C GLY A 700 6.17 6.71 45.38
N GLU A 701 5.28 5.80 45.02
CA GLU A 701 4.18 5.34 45.90
C GLU A 701 4.74 4.62 47.14
N THR A 702 5.79 3.82 46.98
CA THR A 702 6.46 3.14 48.10
C THR A 702 7.07 4.15 49.07
N MET A 703 7.76 5.15 48.56
CA MET A 703 8.35 6.22 49.38
C MET A 703 7.26 7.02 50.10
N LYS A 704 6.18 7.33 49.42
CA LYS A 704 5.05 8.04 50.00
C LYS A 704 4.40 7.25 51.16
N ARG A 705 4.20 5.94 51.01
CA ARG A 705 3.64 5.08 52.07
C ARG A 705 4.56 5.02 53.29
N LEU A 706 5.88 4.88 53.07
CA LEU A 706 6.86 4.88 54.15
C LEU A 706 6.89 6.24 54.89
N TYR A 707 6.89 7.35 54.15
CA TYR A 707 6.84 8.69 54.70
C TYR A 707 5.59 8.93 55.56
N HIS A 708 4.41 8.56 55.07
CA HIS A 708 3.15 8.65 55.85
C HIS A 708 3.18 7.77 57.10
N GLY A 709 3.92 6.67 57.05
CA GLY A 709 4.15 5.82 58.21
C GLY A 709 5.21 6.34 59.19
N GLY A 710 5.79 7.50 58.95
CA GLY A 710 6.85 8.08 59.81
C GLY A 710 8.24 7.53 59.51
N VAL A 711 8.46 6.85 58.38
CA VAL A 711 9.76 6.28 58.00
C VAL A 711 10.41 7.19 56.97
N HIS A 712 11.57 7.73 57.30
CA HIS A 712 12.34 8.57 56.41
C HIS A 712 13.37 7.75 55.63
N MET A 713 13.15 7.65 54.33
CA MET A 713 14.10 6.99 53.42
C MET A 713 15.32 7.86 53.21
N LYS A 714 16.51 7.28 53.34
CA LYS A 714 17.78 7.98 53.10
C LYS A 714 18.20 7.94 51.64
N GLY A 715 17.83 6.88 50.93
CA GLY A 715 18.14 6.72 49.52
C GLY A 715 17.70 5.38 48.91
N VAL A 716 18.06 5.21 47.65
CA VAL A 716 17.71 4.07 46.82
C VAL A 716 18.97 3.26 46.49
N LEU A 717 18.81 1.95 46.41
CA LEU A 717 19.83 0.99 45.96
C LEU A 717 19.33 0.37 44.65
N LEU A 718 20.11 0.52 43.58
CA LEU A 718 19.74 -0.03 42.29
C LEU A 718 20.43 -1.38 42.06
N THR A 719 19.68 -2.46 41.96
CA THR A 719 20.20 -3.84 41.81
C THR A 719 19.98 -4.41 40.42
N ASP A 720 20.70 -5.49 40.12
CA ASP A 720 20.58 -6.27 38.84
C ASP A 720 20.86 -5.44 37.57
N VAL A 721 21.77 -4.46 37.69
CA VAL A 721 22.17 -3.61 36.57
C VAL A 721 23.08 -4.40 35.62
N PRO A 722 22.78 -4.48 34.30
CA PRO A 722 23.67 -5.14 33.35
C PRO A 722 25.05 -4.53 33.32
N GLN A 723 26.10 -5.34 33.35
CA GLN A 723 27.50 -4.84 33.41
C GLN A 723 27.84 -3.95 32.21
N SER A 724 27.30 -4.22 31.02
CA SER A 724 27.47 -3.38 29.83
C SER A 724 26.91 -1.96 29.99
N LYS A 725 25.90 -1.75 30.85
CA LYS A 725 25.32 -0.43 31.12
C LYS A 725 26.10 0.33 32.22
N VAL A 726 26.76 -0.38 33.08
CA VAL A 726 27.65 0.21 34.08
C VAL A 726 28.90 0.81 33.41
N LEU A 727 29.39 0.15 32.34
CA LEU A 727 30.58 0.58 31.60
C LEU A 727 30.31 1.72 30.58
N MET A 728 29.07 1.82 30.04
CA MET A 728 28.79 2.65 28.85
C MET A 728 28.21 4.03 29.11
N GLY A 729 27.86 4.43 30.29
CA GLY A 729 27.13 5.69 30.30
C GLY A 729 26.75 6.39 31.59
N SER A 730 27.44 6.28 32.67
CA SER A 730 27.16 7.13 33.81
C SER A 730 28.44 7.77 34.35
N THR A 731 28.28 8.91 34.99
CA THR A 731 29.30 9.60 35.81
C THR A 731 30.00 8.64 36.80
N TYR A 732 29.47 7.43 36.97
CA TYR A 732 29.98 6.37 37.85
C TYR A 732 30.92 5.36 37.16
N ALA A 733 31.11 5.43 35.85
CA ALA A 733 32.03 4.54 35.11
C ALA A 733 33.49 4.68 35.57
N GLY A 734 33.85 5.81 36.15
CA GLY A 734 35.17 6.05 36.73
C GLY A 734 35.49 5.23 38.00
N TYR A 735 34.48 4.69 38.68
CA TYR A 735 34.67 3.92 39.92
C TYR A 735 35.03 2.44 39.71
N TYR A 736 34.71 1.86 38.53
CA TYR A 736 34.86 0.42 38.27
C TYR A 736 35.94 0.07 37.24
N SER A 737 36.70 1.05 36.74
CA SER A 737 37.72 0.81 35.68
C SER A 737 39.13 0.52 36.22
N TYR A 738 39.34 0.28 37.51
CA TYR A 738 40.68 0.11 38.11
C TYR A 738 41.24 -1.32 38.02
N GLU A 739 40.52 -2.30 37.46
CA GLU A 739 40.90 -3.73 37.53
C GLU A 739 41.21 -4.42 36.21
N SER A 740 41.53 -3.71 35.14
CA SER A 740 41.93 -4.36 33.87
C SER A 740 43.33 -4.00 33.37
N ILE A 741 44.25 -3.61 34.31
CA ILE A 741 45.67 -3.45 33.98
C ILE A 741 46.47 -4.33 34.94
N ALA A 742 46.37 -5.63 34.82
CA ALA A 742 47.31 -6.62 35.30
C ALA A 742 47.02 -7.96 34.61
N GLU A 743 47.45 -8.11 33.37
CA GLU A 743 48.20 -9.20 32.75
C GLU A 743 48.42 -8.91 31.27
#